data_636e53f15342b5ff6665d1c8a88f10f6
#
_entry.id   636e53f15342b5ff6665d1c8a88f10f6
#
_cell.length_a   1.000
_cell.length_b   1.000
_cell.length_c   1.000
_cell.angle_alpha   90.00
_cell.angle_beta   90.00
_cell.angle_gamma   90.00
#
_symmetry.space_group_name_H-M   'P 1'
#
loop_
_entity.id
_entity.type
_entity.pdbx_description
1 polymer ?
#
loop_
_entity_poly.entity_id
_entity_poly.type
_entity_poly.pdbx_seq_one_letter_code
_entity_poly.pdbx_strand_id
1 'polypeptide(L)'
;MLQGALDKFTRDITASAREGKIDPVSGRDTEIRQMVDILSRRRKNNPILVGDPGVGKTALVEGLALRIVEGNVPESLRPVTLRTLDLGLLQAGAGVKGEFEQRLKNVIDAVQLSPAPVLLFIDEAHTLIGAGNQAGGADAANLLKPALARGELRTIAATTWSEYKQYLERDAALERRFQMVKVDEPDDETACLMLRSLKSRYAEHHNVHITDEAVRAAVTLSRRYLTERQLPDKAVDLLDTAAARVRMSLDTVPEQLTRIRSQLASLGMEKQALLEDIAVGHQNHGERLSAIEQEENVLMTARDDLEQQYARECELTGELLESRSDISRQSETHHLQQALHDIQQNQPLLSVDVDVRTVAGVVADWTGVPLSSLMKDEQTELLHLEKDIGRRVVGQDVALESIAQRLRAAKTGLTSGNGPQEVFLLVGPSGVGKTETALALADVMYGGEKSLITINLSEYQEPHTVSQLKGSPPGYVGYGQGGILTEAVRKRPYSVVLLDEVEKAHRDVLNLFYQVFDRGFMRDGEGREIDFRNTVILMTSNLGSDLLMQQLSEKPETTESELHELIRPLLRDHFQPALLARFQTVIYRPLTPSAMRTIVEMKLAQVCERLHCHYGLSTSVDERVYDALTSACLLPDTGARNVESLLNQQLLPVLSRQLLSHMAAKQKPQALALAWSDEDGMVIELRQECAL
;
A
#
# COMPACT_ATOMS: atom_id res chain seq x y z
N MET A 1 23.33 -19.97 -43.07
CA MET A 1 21.93 -20.18 -42.63
C MET A 1 21.74 -20.32 -41.12
N LEU A 2 22.56 -21.09 -40.41
CA LEU A 2 22.40 -21.31 -38.96
C LEU A 2 22.79 -20.11 -38.09
N GLN A 3 23.83 -19.36 -38.45
CA GLN A 3 24.19 -18.13 -37.73
C GLN A 3 23.09 -17.03 -37.80
N GLY A 4 22.32 -17.00 -38.87
CA GLY A 4 21.18 -16.09 -39.00
C GLY A 4 20.05 -16.35 -38.00
N ALA A 5 19.91 -17.59 -37.51
CA ALA A 5 18.90 -17.93 -36.50
C ALA A 5 19.19 -17.30 -35.13
N LEU A 6 20.48 -17.27 -34.71
CA LEU A 6 20.87 -16.58 -33.50
C LEU A 6 20.62 -15.08 -33.58
N ASP A 7 21.03 -14.45 -34.66
CA ASP A 7 20.86 -13.01 -34.84
C ASP A 7 19.38 -12.60 -34.94
N LYS A 8 18.54 -13.48 -35.49
CA LYS A 8 17.12 -13.19 -35.71
C LYS A 8 16.27 -13.39 -34.43
N PHE A 9 16.57 -14.41 -33.63
CA PHE A 9 15.73 -14.82 -32.51
C PHE A 9 16.37 -14.60 -31.14
N THR A 10 17.60 -14.12 -31.11
CA THR A 10 18.30 -13.81 -29.84
C THR A 10 18.89 -12.42 -29.88
N ARG A 11 19.07 -11.83 -28.69
CA ARG A 11 19.79 -10.57 -28.49
C ARG A 11 21.09 -10.81 -27.75
N ASP A 12 22.20 -10.30 -28.28
CA ASP A 12 23.52 -10.44 -27.67
C ASP A 12 23.72 -9.44 -26.53
N ILE A 13 23.64 -9.93 -25.29
CA ILE A 13 23.82 -9.09 -24.08
C ILE A 13 25.28 -8.74 -23.88
N THR A 14 26.22 -9.64 -24.19
CA THR A 14 27.67 -9.36 -24.06
C THR A 14 28.14 -8.29 -25.03
N ALA A 15 27.59 -8.27 -26.24
CA ALA A 15 27.87 -7.20 -27.18
C ALA A 15 27.33 -5.84 -26.66
N SER A 16 26.14 -5.80 -26.10
CA SER A 16 25.56 -4.60 -25.47
C SER A 16 26.43 -4.15 -24.27
N ALA A 17 26.97 -5.06 -23.50
CA ALA A 17 27.89 -4.74 -22.40
C ALA A 17 29.19 -4.11 -22.89
N ARG A 18 29.77 -4.61 -23.98
CA ARG A 18 31.00 -4.05 -24.60
C ARG A 18 30.76 -2.63 -25.13
N GLU A 19 29.58 -2.36 -25.65
CA GLU A 19 29.19 -1.05 -26.17
C GLU A 19 28.79 -0.05 -25.07
N GLY A 20 28.80 -0.47 -23.79
CA GLY A 20 28.42 0.39 -22.67
C GLY A 20 26.93 0.68 -22.56
N LYS A 21 26.09 -0.10 -23.20
CA LYS A 21 24.61 0.07 -23.20
C LYS A 21 23.91 -0.54 -21.99
N ILE A 22 24.63 -1.30 -21.15
CA ILE A 22 24.06 -1.92 -19.97
C ILE A 22 24.39 -1.09 -18.74
N ASP A 23 23.38 -0.88 -17.90
CA ASP A 23 23.51 -0.18 -16.63
C ASP A 23 24.39 -0.97 -15.65
N PRO A 24 25.17 -0.28 -14.81
CA PRO A 24 25.85 -0.95 -13.69
C PRO A 24 24.84 -1.68 -12.81
N VAL A 25 25.17 -2.89 -12.42
CA VAL A 25 24.35 -3.70 -11.53
C VAL A 25 24.99 -3.71 -10.15
N SER A 26 24.30 -3.17 -9.17
CA SER A 26 24.74 -3.04 -7.78
C SER A 26 23.85 -3.86 -6.85
N GLY A 27 24.42 -4.34 -5.75
CA GLY A 27 23.66 -4.99 -4.69
C GLY A 27 23.26 -6.45 -4.95
N ARG A 28 23.77 -7.07 -6.02
CA ARG A 28 23.44 -8.45 -6.38
C ARG A 28 24.69 -9.34 -6.53
N ASP A 29 25.78 -8.98 -5.90
CA ASP A 29 27.07 -9.70 -6.03
C ASP A 29 26.99 -11.16 -5.57
N THR A 30 26.24 -11.44 -4.52
CA THR A 30 26.05 -12.79 -3.99
C THR A 30 25.35 -13.70 -5.01
N GLU A 31 24.27 -13.24 -5.60
CA GLU A 31 23.48 -13.99 -6.58
C GLU A 31 24.26 -14.19 -7.88
N ILE A 32 25.01 -13.19 -8.33
CA ILE A 32 25.86 -13.31 -9.52
C ILE A 32 26.96 -14.34 -9.26
N ARG A 33 27.57 -14.31 -8.09
CA ARG A 33 28.59 -15.31 -7.70
C ARG A 33 28.01 -16.73 -7.66
N GLN A 34 26.79 -16.88 -7.14
CA GLN A 34 26.09 -18.17 -7.17
C GLN A 34 25.88 -18.67 -8.60
N MET A 35 25.49 -17.81 -9.53
CA MET A 35 25.35 -18.17 -10.94
C MET A 35 26.69 -18.63 -11.54
N VAL A 36 27.76 -17.93 -11.26
CA VAL A 36 29.10 -18.29 -11.73
C VAL A 36 29.50 -19.65 -11.18
N ASP A 37 29.29 -19.91 -9.90
CA ASP A 37 29.60 -21.20 -9.26
C ASP A 37 28.82 -22.34 -9.90
N ILE A 38 27.52 -22.12 -10.16
CA ILE A 38 26.65 -23.14 -10.79
C ILE A 38 27.11 -23.41 -12.22
N LEU A 39 27.38 -22.37 -13.01
CA LEU A 39 27.86 -22.50 -14.38
C LEU A 39 29.18 -23.20 -14.49
N SER A 40 29.99 -23.22 -13.44
CA SER A 40 31.30 -23.87 -13.38
C SER A 40 31.24 -25.35 -12.97
N ARG A 41 30.05 -25.85 -12.59
CA ARG A 41 29.88 -27.26 -12.18
C ARG A 41 29.84 -28.20 -13.37
N ARG A 42 30.09 -29.49 -13.10
CA ARG A 42 29.95 -30.57 -14.08
C ARG A 42 28.49 -31.01 -14.29
N ARG A 43 27.71 -30.99 -13.21
CA ARG A 43 26.31 -31.42 -13.19
C ARG A 43 25.46 -30.34 -12.57
N LYS A 44 24.19 -30.31 -12.95
CA LYS A 44 23.24 -29.31 -12.44
C LYS A 44 23.83 -27.91 -12.60
N ASN A 45 24.33 -27.65 -13.81
CA ASN A 45 25.15 -26.50 -14.13
C ASN A 45 24.37 -25.37 -14.84
N ASN A 46 23.06 -25.45 -14.87
CA ASN A 46 22.20 -24.41 -15.41
C ASN A 46 21.49 -23.67 -14.25
N PRO A 47 21.79 -22.40 -14.01
CA PRO A 47 21.07 -21.64 -13.00
C PRO A 47 19.63 -21.39 -13.43
N ILE A 48 18.72 -21.50 -12.48
CA ILE A 48 17.34 -20.98 -12.64
C ILE A 48 17.09 -19.92 -11.59
N LEU A 49 16.84 -18.70 -12.05
CA LEU A 49 16.53 -17.55 -11.20
C LEU A 49 15.08 -17.58 -10.84
N VAL A 50 14.78 -17.73 -9.57
CA VAL A 50 13.41 -17.80 -9.05
C VAL A 50 13.12 -16.61 -8.14
N GLY A 51 12.14 -15.82 -8.51
CA GLY A 51 11.73 -14.65 -7.74
C GLY A 51 10.49 -14.01 -8.32
N ASP A 52 9.86 -13.17 -7.54
CA ASP A 52 8.67 -12.44 -7.97
C ASP A 52 9.00 -11.45 -9.09
N PRO A 53 8.00 -11.07 -9.92
CA PRO A 53 8.23 -10.05 -10.94
C PRO A 53 8.71 -8.72 -10.33
N GLY A 54 9.72 -8.12 -10.92
CA GLY A 54 10.27 -6.83 -10.48
C GLY A 54 11.41 -6.89 -9.47
N VAL A 55 11.88 -8.09 -9.08
CA VAL A 55 13.04 -8.23 -8.16
C VAL A 55 14.39 -8.05 -8.86
N GLY A 56 14.41 -7.96 -10.19
CA GLY A 56 15.62 -7.71 -10.95
C GLY A 56 16.34 -8.96 -11.46
N LYS A 57 15.60 -10.00 -11.84
CA LYS A 57 16.19 -11.23 -12.42
C LYS A 57 16.96 -10.96 -13.70
N THR A 58 16.42 -10.15 -14.60
CA THR A 58 17.09 -9.75 -15.83
C THR A 58 18.36 -8.95 -15.56
N ALA A 59 18.33 -8.07 -14.57
CA ALA A 59 19.52 -7.31 -14.16
C ALA A 59 20.66 -8.21 -13.67
N LEU A 60 20.38 -9.34 -13.05
CA LEU A 60 21.41 -10.32 -12.68
C LEU A 60 22.14 -10.89 -13.89
N VAL A 61 21.41 -11.18 -14.95
CA VAL A 61 22.00 -11.69 -16.20
C VAL A 61 22.83 -10.61 -16.87
N GLU A 62 22.39 -9.38 -16.86
CA GLU A 62 23.15 -8.23 -17.35
C GLU A 62 24.42 -8.00 -16.53
N GLY A 63 24.34 -8.16 -15.21
CA GLY A 63 25.50 -8.11 -14.32
C GLY A 63 26.53 -9.19 -14.60
N LEU A 64 26.08 -10.39 -14.91
CA LEU A 64 26.96 -11.48 -15.35
C LEU A 64 27.63 -11.15 -16.68
N ALA A 65 26.90 -10.59 -17.64
CA ALA A 65 27.44 -10.15 -18.92
C ALA A 65 28.56 -9.11 -18.74
N LEU A 66 28.35 -8.14 -17.84
CA LEU A 66 29.38 -7.15 -17.50
C LEU A 66 30.62 -7.78 -16.92
N ARG A 67 30.50 -8.77 -16.03
CA ARG A 67 31.66 -9.49 -15.48
C ARG A 67 32.40 -10.30 -16.52
N ILE A 68 31.69 -10.91 -17.47
CA ILE A 68 32.29 -11.64 -18.59
C ILE A 68 33.14 -10.69 -19.45
N VAL A 69 32.60 -9.53 -19.78
CA VAL A 69 33.29 -8.52 -20.60
C VAL A 69 34.52 -7.94 -19.89
N GLU A 70 34.41 -7.76 -18.56
CA GLU A 70 35.54 -7.28 -17.74
C GLU A 70 36.60 -8.36 -17.49
N GLY A 71 36.33 -9.62 -17.81
CA GLY A 71 37.18 -10.76 -17.55
C GLY A 71 37.18 -11.22 -16.09
N ASN A 72 36.27 -10.74 -15.26
CA ASN A 72 36.15 -11.09 -13.84
C ASN A 72 35.29 -12.34 -13.63
N VAL A 73 35.61 -13.40 -14.37
CA VAL A 73 34.96 -14.70 -14.32
C VAL A 73 36.05 -15.79 -14.50
N PRO A 74 35.78 -17.05 -14.14
CA PRO A 74 36.70 -18.16 -14.43
C PRO A 74 37.01 -18.27 -15.93
N GLU A 75 38.16 -18.83 -16.25
CA GLU A 75 38.62 -18.98 -17.64
C GLU A 75 37.61 -19.63 -18.57
N SER A 76 36.84 -20.60 -18.05
CA SER A 76 35.82 -21.31 -18.81
C SER A 76 34.65 -20.39 -19.28
N LEU A 77 34.44 -19.30 -18.59
CA LEU A 77 33.35 -18.36 -18.89
C LEU A 77 33.80 -17.11 -19.67
N ARG A 78 35.13 -16.86 -19.75
CA ARG A 78 35.63 -15.67 -20.44
C ARG A 78 35.30 -15.61 -21.93
N PRO A 79 35.35 -16.71 -22.71
CA PRO A 79 34.99 -16.67 -24.12
C PRO A 79 33.50 -16.76 -24.41
N VAL A 80 32.66 -16.86 -23.38
CA VAL A 80 31.20 -17.07 -23.52
C VAL A 80 30.50 -15.83 -24.05
N THR A 81 29.63 -16.03 -25.02
CA THR A 81 28.67 -15.04 -25.47
C THR A 81 27.32 -15.30 -24.78
N LEU A 82 26.81 -14.32 -24.05
CA LEU A 82 25.52 -14.40 -23.38
C LEU A 82 24.44 -13.80 -24.28
N ARG A 83 23.44 -14.60 -24.63
CA ARG A 83 22.33 -14.19 -25.51
C ARG A 83 20.99 -14.43 -24.84
N THR A 84 20.07 -13.49 -24.97
CA THR A 84 18.69 -13.64 -24.53
C THR A 84 17.83 -14.18 -25.65
N LEU A 85 17.13 -15.30 -25.40
CA LEU A 85 16.14 -15.85 -26.32
C LEU A 85 14.88 -14.97 -26.33
N ASP A 86 14.48 -14.48 -27.49
CA ASP A 86 13.30 -13.66 -27.66
C ASP A 86 12.11 -14.55 -28.05
N LEU A 87 11.25 -14.85 -27.07
CA LEU A 87 10.07 -15.68 -27.28
C LEU A 87 9.03 -15.02 -28.17
N GLY A 88 8.94 -13.69 -28.10
CA GLY A 88 8.03 -12.93 -28.95
C GLY A 88 8.37 -13.07 -30.43
N LEU A 89 9.66 -13.00 -30.77
CA LEU A 89 10.13 -13.18 -32.15
C LEU A 89 9.96 -14.62 -32.64
N LEU A 90 10.12 -15.61 -31.75
CA LEU A 90 9.86 -17.01 -32.08
C LEU A 90 8.39 -17.30 -32.41
N GLN A 91 7.49 -16.60 -31.75
CA GLN A 91 6.04 -16.75 -31.92
C GLN A 91 5.46 -15.84 -33.00
N ALA A 92 6.09 -14.71 -33.29
CA ALA A 92 5.58 -13.72 -34.24
C ALA A 92 5.48 -14.28 -35.66
N GLY A 93 4.29 -14.28 -36.21
CA GLY A 93 4.05 -14.77 -37.57
C GLY A 93 4.12 -16.29 -37.74
N ALA A 94 4.22 -17.07 -36.65
CA ALA A 94 4.18 -18.52 -36.66
C ALA A 94 2.73 -19.02 -36.78
N GLY A 95 2.14 -18.82 -37.94
CA GLY A 95 0.74 -19.24 -38.22
C GLY A 95 0.57 -20.71 -38.66
N VAL A 96 1.67 -21.39 -38.95
CA VAL A 96 1.67 -22.78 -39.39
C VAL A 96 2.13 -23.67 -38.24
N LYS A 97 1.45 -24.79 -38.02
CA LYS A 97 1.81 -25.77 -37.01
C LYS A 97 3.23 -26.29 -37.26
N GLY A 98 4.11 -26.19 -36.27
CA GLY A 98 5.49 -26.65 -36.38
C GLY A 98 6.51 -25.56 -36.76
N GLU A 99 6.11 -24.36 -37.09
CA GLU A 99 7.03 -23.27 -37.41
C GLU A 99 7.77 -22.75 -36.20
N PHE A 100 7.10 -22.64 -35.06
CA PHE A 100 7.70 -22.27 -33.80
C PHE A 100 8.78 -23.29 -33.35
N GLU A 101 8.46 -24.58 -33.42
CA GLU A 101 9.37 -25.66 -33.07
C GLU A 101 10.57 -25.70 -34.02
N GLN A 102 10.38 -25.44 -35.29
CA GLN A 102 11.47 -25.39 -36.27
C GLN A 102 12.40 -24.20 -35.99
N ARG A 103 11.86 -23.03 -35.65
CA ARG A 103 12.66 -21.87 -35.27
C ARG A 103 13.48 -22.13 -33.99
N LEU A 104 12.87 -22.73 -32.97
CA LEU A 104 13.56 -23.10 -31.74
C LEU A 104 14.65 -24.14 -32.00
N LYS A 105 14.39 -25.15 -32.81
CA LYS A 105 15.38 -26.12 -33.22
C LYS A 105 16.56 -25.48 -33.96
N ASN A 106 16.29 -24.54 -34.84
CA ASN A 106 17.34 -23.81 -35.56
C ASN A 106 18.21 -22.98 -34.60
N VAL A 107 17.64 -22.40 -33.54
CA VAL A 107 18.39 -21.69 -32.50
C VAL A 107 19.27 -22.65 -31.73
N ILE A 108 18.76 -23.82 -31.32
CA ILE A 108 19.53 -24.84 -30.59
C ILE A 108 20.70 -25.36 -31.45
N ASP A 109 20.45 -25.68 -32.71
CA ASP A 109 21.50 -26.12 -33.65
C ASP A 109 22.55 -25.04 -33.87
N ALA A 110 22.15 -23.78 -33.98
CA ALA A 110 23.07 -22.65 -34.12
C ALA A 110 23.95 -22.44 -32.87
N VAL A 111 23.40 -22.66 -31.67
CA VAL A 111 24.18 -22.60 -30.41
C VAL A 111 25.25 -23.70 -30.40
N GLN A 112 24.89 -24.89 -30.81
CA GLN A 112 25.84 -26.04 -30.86
C GLN A 112 26.98 -25.84 -31.88
N LEU A 113 26.66 -25.20 -33.00
CA LEU A 113 27.62 -24.99 -34.09
C LEU A 113 28.41 -23.69 -33.97
N SER A 114 28.10 -22.86 -33.00
CA SER A 114 28.79 -21.59 -32.79
C SER A 114 30.28 -21.79 -32.45
N PRO A 115 31.20 -21.05 -33.09
CA PRO A 115 32.64 -21.17 -32.77
C PRO A 115 32.96 -20.70 -31.36
N ALA A 116 32.22 -19.76 -30.79
CA ALA A 116 32.35 -19.34 -29.40
C ALA A 116 31.23 -20.00 -28.56
N PRO A 117 31.52 -20.39 -27.31
CA PRO A 117 30.49 -20.91 -26.43
C PRO A 117 29.34 -19.88 -26.23
N VAL A 118 28.07 -20.34 -26.37
CA VAL A 118 26.93 -19.52 -26.18
C VAL A 118 26.21 -19.95 -24.91
N LEU A 119 25.93 -18.98 -24.05
CA LEU A 119 25.07 -19.11 -22.88
C LEU A 119 23.73 -18.44 -23.19
N LEU A 120 22.66 -19.22 -23.17
CA LEU A 120 21.34 -18.75 -23.55
C LEU A 120 20.53 -18.39 -22.31
N PHE A 121 20.04 -17.15 -22.24
CA PHE A 121 19.10 -16.72 -21.19
C PHE A 121 17.67 -16.88 -21.68
N ILE A 122 16.86 -17.58 -20.90
CA ILE A 122 15.43 -17.80 -21.18
C ILE A 122 14.64 -17.18 -20.03
N ASP A 123 14.03 -16.04 -20.29
CA ASP A 123 13.11 -15.41 -19.36
C ASP A 123 11.73 -16.07 -19.47
N GLU A 124 10.98 -16.07 -18.37
CA GLU A 124 9.69 -16.74 -18.31
C GLU A 124 9.75 -18.19 -18.82
N ALA A 125 10.74 -18.93 -18.35
CA ALA A 125 11.05 -20.26 -18.85
C ALA A 125 9.90 -21.27 -18.73
N HIS A 126 8.97 -21.02 -17.82
CA HIS A 126 7.74 -21.82 -17.66
C HIS A 126 6.88 -21.84 -18.93
N THR A 127 6.92 -20.79 -19.75
CA THR A 127 6.17 -20.72 -21.01
C THR A 127 6.65 -21.75 -22.03
N LEU A 128 7.95 -22.09 -22.00
CA LEU A 128 8.53 -23.12 -22.86
C LEU A 128 8.48 -24.51 -22.27
N ILE A 129 8.49 -24.64 -20.94
CA ILE A 129 8.79 -25.88 -20.26
C ILE A 129 7.54 -26.63 -19.76
N GLY A 130 6.42 -25.96 -19.51
CA GLY A 130 5.32 -26.70 -18.92
C GLY A 130 3.98 -26.02 -18.79
N ALA A 131 3.85 -24.77 -19.18
CA ALA A 131 2.57 -24.04 -19.14
C ALA A 131 1.64 -24.42 -20.31
N GLY A 132 1.97 -25.51 -20.97
CA GLY A 132 1.60 -25.80 -22.33
C GLY A 132 0.30 -26.47 -22.59
N ASN A 133 -0.83 -25.88 -22.26
CA ASN A 133 -2.09 -26.18 -22.94
C ASN A 133 -2.32 -25.30 -24.18
N GLN A 134 -1.37 -24.42 -24.51
CA GLN A 134 -1.38 -23.70 -25.76
C GLN A 134 -0.58 -24.44 -26.82
N ALA A 135 -1.05 -24.42 -28.05
CA ALA A 135 -0.39 -25.03 -29.19
C ALA A 135 1.08 -24.58 -29.29
N GLY A 136 2.02 -25.49 -29.10
CA GLY A 136 3.46 -25.24 -29.15
C GLY A 136 4.23 -25.46 -27.84
N GLY A 137 3.62 -25.35 -26.68
CA GLY A 137 4.31 -25.44 -25.38
C GLY A 137 4.86 -26.83 -25.06
N ALA A 138 4.12 -27.88 -25.33
CA ALA A 138 4.54 -29.26 -25.12
C ALA A 138 5.71 -29.67 -26.05
N ASP A 139 5.68 -29.20 -27.29
CA ASP A 139 6.72 -29.50 -28.27
C ASP A 139 8.01 -28.75 -28.00
N ALA A 140 7.96 -27.51 -27.47
CA ALA A 140 9.12 -26.74 -27.04
C ALA A 140 9.86 -27.44 -25.89
N ALA A 141 9.11 -27.94 -24.90
CA ALA A 141 9.69 -28.72 -23.79
C ALA A 141 10.39 -30.00 -24.30
N ASN A 142 9.78 -30.69 -25.25
CA ASN A 142 10.33 -31.90 -25.86
C ASN A 142 11.62 -31.62 -26.65
N LEU A 143 11.82 -30.45 -27.18
CA LEU A 143 13.07 -30.04 -27.84
C LEU A 143 14.16 -29.62 -26.84
N LEU A 144 13.79 -28.89 -25.79
CA LEU A 144 14.72 -28.36 -24.81
C LEU A 144 15.26 -29.43 -23.86
N LYS A 145 14.42 -30.32 -23.36
CA LYS A 145 14.81 -31.36 -22.41
C LYS A 145 15.97 -32.24 -22.90
N PRO A 146 15.96 -32.81 -24.13
CA PRO A 146 17.07 -33.59 -24.64
C PRO A 146 18.35 -32.78 -24.79
N ALA A 147 18.27 -31.56 -25.27
CA ALA A 147 19.44 -30.69 -25.45
C ALA A 147 20.08 -30.34 -24.11
N LEU A 148 19.30 -30.03 -23.09
CA LEU A 148 19.76 -29.81 -21.73
C LEU A 148 20.38 -31.11 -21.12
N ALA A 149 19.72 -32.23 -21.36
CA ALA A 149 20.15 -33.54 -20.84
C ALA A 149 21.50 -33.99 -21.40
N ARG A 150 21.78 -33.66 -22.65
CA ARG A 150 23.04 -34.03 -23.31
C ARG A 150 24.17 -33.03 -23.04
N GLY A 151 23.90 -31.90 -22.33
CA GLY A 151 24.87 -30.83 -22.16
C GLY A 151 25.15 -30.01 -23.42
N GLU A 152 24.30 -30.15 -24.43
CA GLU A 152 24.41 -29.45 -25.72
C GLU A 152 23.97 -27.99 -25.63
N LEU A 153 23.21 -27.64 -24.62
CA LEU A 153 22.68 -26.31 -24.39
C LEU A 153 22.97 -25.88 -22.96
N ARG A 154 23.70 -24.79 -22.79
CA ARG A 154 23.90 -24.14 -21.49
C ARG A 154 22.90 -22.97 -21.37
N THR A 155 22.12 -22.95 -20.31
CA THR A 155 21.08 -21.94 -20.13
C THR A 155 21.09 -21.35 -18.73
N ILE A 156 20.63 -20.08 -18.68
CA ILE A 156 20.14 -19.46 -17.47
C ILE A 156 18.64 -19.27 -17.68
N ALA A 157 17.83 -19.83 -16.82
CA ALA A 157 16.38 -19.65 -16.85
C ALA A 157 15.95 -18.67 -15.77
N ALA A 158 14.82 -18.00 -16.00
CA ALA A 158 14.19 -17.15 -15.00
C ALA A 158 12.68 -17.45 -14.97
N THR A 159 12.13 -17.51 -13.77
CA THR A 159 10.71 -17.77 -13.54
C THR A 159 10.25 -17.21 -12.19
N THR A 160 8.97 -17.23 -11.95
CA THR A 160 8.41 -16.89 -10.63
C THR A 160 8.38 -18.12 -9.71
N TRP A 161 8.19 -17.87 -8.41
CA TRP A 161 8.14 -18.96 -7.42
C TRP A 161 6.98 -19.93 -7.68
N SER A 162 5.78 -19.42 -7.93
CA SER A 162 4.62 -20.25 -8.15
C SER A 162 4.76 -21.13 -9.40
N GLU A 163 5.29 -20.59 -10.47
CA GLU A 163 5.52 -21.29 -11.73
C GLU A 163 6.66 -22.31 -11.62
N TYR A 164 7.71 -22.00 -10.86
CA TYR A 164 8.76 -22.95 -10.55
C TYR A 164 8.22 -24.16 -9.79
N LYS A 165 7.41 -23.96 -8.76
CA LYS A 165 6.77 -25.01 -7.99
C LYS A 165 5.79 -25.83 -8.83
N GLN A 166 5.04 -25.19 -9.68
CA GLN A 166 4.00 -25.83 -10.48
C GLN A 166 4.57 -26.65 -11.66
N TYR A 167 5.55 -26.12 -12.37
CA TYR A 167 6.00 -26.68 -13.65
C TYR A 167 7.39 -27.29 -13.63
N LEU A 168 8.33 -26.70 -12.90
CA LEU A 168 9.76 -27.07 -12.97
C LEU A 168 10.18 -28.04 -11.87
N GLU A 169 9.75 -27.83 -10.64
CA GLU A 169 10.13 -28.67 -9.50
C GLU A 169 9.59 -30.10 -9.63
N ARG A 170 8.43 -30.25 -10.25
CA ARG A 170 7.78 -31.57 -10.46
C ARG A 170 8.34 -32.38 -11.62
N ASP A 171 9.12 -31.76 -12.50
CA ASP A 171 9.75 -32.43 -13.63
C ASP A 171 11.12 -32.93 -13.22
N ALA A 172 11.24 -34.25 -13.00
CA ALA A 172 12.48 -34.86 -12.54
C ALA A 172 13.65 -34.67 -13.51
N ALA A 173 13.38 -34.60 -14.81
CA ALA A 173 14.42 -34.41 -15.83
C ALA A 173 15.01 -33.00 -15.77
N LEU A 174 14.19 -31.99 -15.53
CA LEU A 174 14.60 -30.60 -15.41
C LEU A 174 15.23 -30.31 -14.06
N GLU A 175 14.70 -30.85 -12.98
CA GLU A 175 15.25 -30.69 -11.64
C GLU A 175 16.73 -31.13 -11.55
N ARG A 176 17.08 -32.19 -12.28
CA ARG A 176 18.45 -32.67 -12.33
C ARG A 176 19.39 -31.78 -13.12
N ARG A 177 18.88 -30.85 -13.93
CA ARG A 177 19.68 -30.00 -14.83
C ARG A 177 19.81 -28.59 -14.34
N PHE A 178 18.83 -28.10 -13.56
CA PHE A 178 18.78 -26.76 -13.05
C PHE A 178 19.08 -26.68 -11.55
N GLN A 179 19.85 -25.71 -11.17
CA GLN A 179 20.05 -25.32 -9.78
C GLN A 179 19.36 -23.98 -9.52
N MET A 180 18.49 -23.95 -8.54
CA MET A 180 17.78 -22.74 -8.17
C MET A 180 18.71 -21.70 -7.53
N VAL A 181 18.57 -20.46 -7.99
CA VAL A 181 19.08 -19.26 -7.34
C VAL A 181 17.87 -18.43 -6.92
N LYS A 182 17.66 -18.33 -5.65
CA LYS A 182 16.57 -17.55 -5.09
C LYS A 182 16.89 -16.05 -5.18
N VAL A 183 16.02 -15.29 -5.84
CA VAL A 183 16.15 -13.84 -5.98
C VAL A 183 15.07 -13.19 -5.15
N ASP A 184 15.45 -12.74 -3.96
CA ASP A 184 14.54 -12.09 -3.04
C ASP A 184 14.45 -10.59 -3.31
N GLU A 185 13.38 -9.98 -2.84
CA GLU A 185 13.27 -8.53 -2.79
C GLU A 185 14.40 -7.97 -1.92
N PRO A 186 15.17 -6.98 -2.42
CA PRO A 186 16.28 -6.42 -1.66
C PRO A 186 15.77 -5.66 -0.41
N ASP A 187 16.63 -5.54 0.61
CA ASP A 187 16.38 -4.67 1.72
C ASP A 187 16.46 -3.19 1.31
N ASP A 188 16.08 -2.27 2.20
CA ASP A 188 16.01 -0.85 1.88
C ASP A 188 17.38 -0.27 1.50
N GLU A 189 18.43 -0.64 2.20
CA GLU A 189 19.78 -0.12 1.91
C GLU A 189 20.30 -0.63 0.56
N THR A 190 20.09 -1.90 0.26
CA THR A 190 20.45 -2.49 -1.03
C THR A 190 19.65 -1.89 -2.17
N ALA A 191 18.34 -1.71 -1.98
CA ALA A 191 17.48 -1.06 -2.97
C ALA A 191 17.89 0.38 -3.23
N CYS A 192 18.23 1.15 -2.20
CA CYS A 192 18.78 2.50 -2.36
C CYS A 192 20.08 2.51 -3.16
N LEU A 193 20.99 1.55 -2.91
CA LEU A 193 22.22 1.41 -3.66
C LEU A 193 21.93 1.12 -5.15
N MET A 194 20.98 0.24 -5.44
CA MET A 194 20.56 -0.07 -6.80
C MET A 194 20.00 1.17 -7.53
N LEU A 195 19.14 1.93 -6.85
CA LEU A 195 18.55 3.13 -7.43
C LEU A 195 19.58 4.23 -7.65
N ARG A 196 20.55 4.40 -6.74
CA ARG A 196 21.62 5.39 -6.91
C ARG A 196 22.45 5.12 -8.15
N SER A 197 22.69 3.85 -8.49
CA SER A 197 23.41 3.50 -9.71
C SER A 197 22.63 3.77 -10.99
N LEU A 198 21.30 3.83 -10.92
CA LEU A 198 20.40 4.12 -12.04
C LEU A 198 19.96 5.58 -12.12
N LYS A 199 20.09 6.32 -11.05
CA LYS A 199 19.57 7.69 -10.89
C LYS A 199 20.02 8.64 -12.00
N SER A 200 21.28 8.62 -12.38
CA SER A 200 21.84 9.53 -13.38
C SER A 200 21.16 9.38 -14.75
N ARG A 201 20.80 8.17 -15.15
CA ARG A 201 20.08 7.94 -16.42
C ARG A 201 18.73 8.61 -16.47
N TYR A 202 17.94 8.46 -15.40
CA TYR A 202 16.61 9.07 -15.31
C TYR A 202 16.71 10.59 -15.18
N ALA A 203 17.71 11.08 -14.45
CA ALA A 203 17.98 12.51 -14.33
C ALA A 203 18.32 13.13 -15.68
N GLU A 204 19.18 12.49 -16.46
CA GLU A 204 19.55 12.96 -17.81
C GLU A 204 18.37 12.87 -18.78
N HIS A 205 17.63 11.77 -18.76
CA HIS A 205 16.48 11.57 -19.66
C HIS A 205 15.42 12.67 -19.49
N HIS A 206 15.07 13.00 -18.25
CA HIS A 206 14.06 14.02 -17.93
C HIS A 206 14.66 15.42 -17.78
N ASN A 207 15.98 15.55 -17.81
CA ASN A 207 16.71 16.79 -17.57
C ASN A 207 16.29 17.49 -16.27
N VAL A 208 16.28 16.73 -15.18
CA VAL A 208 15.97 17.18 -13.82
C VAL A 208 16.97 16.60 -12.83
N HIS A 209 17.18 17.29 -11.72
CA HIS A 209 18.00 16.77 -10.63
C HIS A 209 17.14 15.89 -9.71
N ILE A 210 17.68 14.73 -9.33
CA ILE A 210 17.05 13.81 -8.38
C ILE A 210 17.89 13.81 -7.09
N THR A 211 17.27 14.21 -5.97
CA THR A 211 17.96 14.25 -4.68
C THR A 211 18.13 12.83 -4.12
N ASP A 212 19.14 12.63 -3.26
CA ASP A 212 19.33 11.35 -2.58
C ASP A 212 18.16 11.02 -1.63
N GLU A 213 17.59 12.04 -1.00
CA GLU A 213 16.38 11.87 -0.19
C GLU A 213 15.19 11.35 -1.00
N ALA A 214 15.07 11.78 -2.25
CA ALA A 214 14.04 11.25 -3.17
C ALA A 214 14.25 9.77 -3.46
N VAL A 215 15.48 9.34 -3.66
CA VAL A 215 15.82 7.93 -3.84
C VAL A 215 15.42 7.10 -2.62
N ARG A 216 15.80 7.56 -1.44
CA ARG A 216 15.42 6.89 -0.19
C ARG A 216 13.90 6.87 0.03
N ALA A 217 13.23 7.98 -0.24
CA ALA A 217 11.77 8.06 -0.18
C ALA A 217 11.09 7.12 -1.16
N ALA A 218 11.59 6.99 -2.38
CA ALA A 218 11.06 6.07 -3.38
C ALA A 218 11.12 4.62 -2.90
N VAL A 219 12.21 4.20 -2.27
CA VAL A 219 12.35 2.88 -1.69
C VAL A 219 11.40 2.69 -0.50
N THR A 220 11.43 3.59 0.45
CA THR A 220 10.65 3.47 1.69
C THR A 220 9.14 3.52 1.43
N LEU A 221 8.69 4.50 0.64
CA LEU A 221 7.27 4.66 0.34
C LEU A 221 6.73 3.55 -0.57
N SER A 222 7.51 3.11 -1.54
CA SER A 222 7.08 2.00 -2.40
C SER A 222 7.00 0.68 -1.64
N ARG A 223 7.93 0.41 -0.73
CA ARG A 223 7.86 -0.78 0.12
C ARG A 223 6.59 -0.78 0.98
N ARG A 224 6.27 0.36 1.55
CA ARG A 224 5.16 0.48 2.49
C ARG A 224 3.78 0.55 1.80
N TYR A 225 3.67 1.24 0.69
CA TYR A 225 2.37 1.57 0.08
C TYR A 225 2.11 0.91 -1.27
N LEU A 226 3.14 0.51 -2.02
CA LEU A 226 3.00 -0.18 -3.31
C LEU A 226 3.29 -1.68 -3.15
N THR A 227 2.46 -2.36 -2.40
CA THR A 227 2.70 -3.72 -1.91
C THR A 227 2.47 -4.82 -2.94
N GLU A 228 1.79 -4.53 -4.05
CA GLU A 228 1.52 -5.50 -5.12
C GLU A 228 2.70 -5.73 -6.04
N ARG A 229 3.72 -4.89 -5.97
CA ARG A 229 4.93 -4.95 -6.80
C ARG A 229 6.15 -5.14 -5.92
N GLN A 230 7.29 -5.45 -6.54
CA GLN A 230 8.54 -5.75 -5.86
C GLN A 230 9.60 -4.68 -6.09
N LEU A 231 10.47 -4.47 -5.08
CA LEU A 231 11.68 -3.68 -5.23
C LEU A 231 12.73 -4.48 -6.05
N PRO A 232 13.56 -3.84 -6.87
CA PRO A 232 13.68 -2.38 -7.04
C PRO A 232 12.72 -1.77 -8.07
N ASP A 233 12.03 -2.56 -8.87
CA ASP A 233 11.24 -2.08 -10.02
C ASP A 233 10.20 -1.03 -9.64
N LYS A 234 9.45 -1.26 -8.58
CA LYS A 234 8.40 -0.30 -8.14
C LYS A 234 8.98 1.05 -7.74
N ALA A 235 10.16 1.07 -7.13
CA ALA A 235 10.84 2.31 -6.76
C ALA A 235 11.44 3.01 -7.98
N VAL A 236 11.95 2.26 -8.95
CA VAL A 236 12.44 2.81 -10.23
C VAL A 236 11.30 3.50 -10.98
N ASP A 237 10.16 2.83 -11.12
CA ASP A 237 8.98 3.41 -11.77
C ASP A 237 8.48 4.66 -11.04
N LEU A 238 8.54 4.65 -9.73
CA LEU A 238 8.15 5.78 -8.90
C LEU A 238 9.05 6.99 -9.13
N LEU A 239 10.37 6.80 -9.17
CA LEU A 239 11.33 7.86 -9.48
C LEU A 239 11.19 8.36 -10.91
N ASP A 240 11.01 7.49 -11.86
CA ASP A 240 10.82 7.83 -13.27
C ASP A 240 9.57 8.70 -13.44
N THR A 241 8.46 8.30 -12.84
CA THR A 241 7.21 9.06 -12.87
C THR A 241 7.35 10.42 -12.18
N ALA A 242 7.99 10.46 -11.01
CA ALA A 242 8.24 11.71 -10.30
C ALA A 242 9.12 12.66 -11.13
N ALA A 243 10.16 12.15 -11.77
CA ALA A 243 11.02 12.92 -12.63
C ALA A 243 10.26 13.47 -13.86
N ALA A 244 9.40 12.67 -14.48
CA ALA A 244 8.54 13.09 -15.57
C ALA A 244 7.58 14.21 -15.15
N ARG A 245 6.99 14.11 -13.96
CA ARG A 245 6.10 15.13 -13.39
C ARG A 245 6.83 16.44 -13.12
N VAL A 246 8.04 16.37 -12.57
CA VAL A 246 8.87 17.56 -12.34
C VAL A 246 9.19 18.23 -13.66
N ARG A 247 9.61 17.50 -14.68
CA ARG A 247 9.86 18.04 -16.01
C ARG A 247 8.60 18.68 -16.60
N MET A 248 7.46 18.02 -16.50
CA MET A 248 6.19 18.56 -16.97
C MET A 248 5.80 19.84 -16.23
N SER A 249 6.04 19.92 -14.91
CA SER A 249 5.76 21.15 -14.14
C SER A 249 6.59 22.34 -14.59
N LEU A 250 7.82 22.11 -15.07
CA LEU A 250 8.70 23.16 -15.59
C LEU A 250 8.29 23.64 -17.00
N ASP A 251 7.65 22.78 -17.78
CA ASP A 251 7.30 23.05 -19.18
C ASP A 251 5.84 23.48 -19.39
N THR A 252 4.97 23.29 -18.40
CA THR A 252 3.52 23.52 -18.53
C THR A 252 2.98 24.41 -17.40
N VAL A 253 1.78 24.91 -17.62
CA VAL A 253 1.04 25.70 -16.63
C VAL A 253 0.60 24.79 -15.46
N PRO A 254 0.67 25.23 -14.19
CA PRO A 254 0.24 24.43 -13.06
C PRO A 254 -1.22 23.98 -13.16
N GLU A 255 -1.49 22.77 -12.71
CA GLU A 255 -2.83 22.19 -12.74
C GLU A 255 -3.87 23.02 -11.97
N GLN A 256 -3.49 23.59 -10.84
CA GLN A 256 -4.35 24.45 -10.04
C GLN A 256 -4.85 25.65 -10.82
N LEU A 257 -3.96 26.31 -11.58
CA LEU A 257 -4.30 27.45 -12.42
C LEU A 257 -5.17 27.02 -13.61
N THR A 258 -4.87 25.89 -14.24
CA THR A 258 -5.68 25.31 -15.32
C THR A 258 -7.09 24.98 -14.84
N ARG A 259 -7.21 24.42 -13.63
CA ARG A 259 -8.50 24.08 -13.01
C ARG A 259 -9.35 25.33 -12.79
N ILE A 260 -8.78 26.38 -12.21
CA ILE A 260 -9.50 27.65 -11.98
C ILE A 260 -9.94 28.26 -13.29
N ARG A 261 -9.09 28.27 -14.31
CA ARG A 261 -9.46 28.76 -15.65
C ARG A 261 -10.61 27.99 -16.26
N SER A 262 -10.61 26.66 -16.11
CA SER A 262 -11.71 25.80 -16.56
C SER A 262 -13.01 26.07 -15.82
N GLN A 263 -12.95 26.26 -14.51
CA GLN A 263 -14.11 26.61 -13.70
C GLN A 263 -14.69 27.96 -14.09
N LEU A 264 -13.86 28.97 -14.31
CA LEU A 264 -14.27 30.28 -14.79
C LEU A 264 -14.91 30.21 -16.17
N ALA A 265 -14.34 29.43 -17.09
CA ALA A 265 -14.92 29.22 -18.43
C ALA A 265 -16.29 28.54 -18.34
N SER A 266 -16.43 27.54 -17.47
CA SER A 266 -17.69 26.83 -17.24
C SER A 266 -18.77 27.74 -16.67
N LEU A 267 -18.42 28.57 -15.68
CA LEU A 267 -19.35 29.58 -15.11
C LEU A 267 -19.73 30.63 -16.14
N GLY A 268 -18.80 31.04 -16.99
CA GLY A 268 -19.06 31.97 -18.10
C GLY A 268 -20.06 31.41 -19.10
N MET A 269 -19.96 30.13 -19.43
CA MET A 269 -20.89 29.44 -20.32
C MET A 269 -22.28 29.34 -19.71
N GLU A 270 -22.38 28.99 -18.42
CA GLU A 270 -23.63 28.94 -17.69
C GLU A 270 -24.30 30.32 -17.62
N LYS A 271 -23.53 31.36 -17.30
CA LYS A 271 -23.99 32.75 -17.26
C LYS A 271 -24.55 33.17 -18.61
N GLN A 272 -23.85 32.85 -19.70
CA GLN A 272 -24.29 33.18 -21.07
C GLN A 272 -25.62 32.48 -21.39
N ALA A 273 -25.75 31.21 -21.05
CA ALA A 273 -26.97 30.44 -21.28
C ALA A 273 -28.18 31.03 -20.51
N LEU A 274 -27.98 31.42 -19.25
CA LEU A 274 -29.02 32.06 -18.44
C LEU A 274 -29.41 33.43 -18.96
N LEU A 275 -28.44 34.22 -19.45
CA LEU A 275 -28.74 35.52 -20.06
C LEU A 275 -29.51 35.37 -21.37
N GLU A 276 -29.24 34.37 -22.18
CA GLU A 276 -29.99 34.04 -23.39
C GLU A 276 -31.43 33.64 -23.03
N ASP A 277 -31.65 32.85 -21.98
CA ASP A 277 -32.98 32.49 -21.50
C ASP A 277 -33.78 33.73 -21.05
N ILE A 278 -33.13 34.64 -20.36
CA ILE A 278 -33.75 35.92 -19.94
C ILE A 278 -34.12 36.77 -21.15
N ALA A 279 -33.29 36.84 -22.17
CA ALA A 279 -33.56 37.59 -23.37
C ALA A 279 -34.78 37.12 -24.16
N VAL A 280 -35.15 35.82 -24.05
CA VAL A 280 -36.33 35.24 -24.67
C VAL A 280 -37.55 35.18 -23.75
N GLY A 281 -37.48 35.75 -22.56
CA GLY A 281 -38.61 35.97 -21.68
C GLY A 281 -38.72 35.08 -20.43
N HIS A 282 -37.74 34.24 -20.12
CA HIS A 282 -37.69 33.46 -18.90
C HIS A 282 -37.07 34.25 -17.75
N GLN A 283 -37.78 34.45 -16.64
CA GLN A 283 -37.41 35.40 -15.60
C GLN A 283 -36.90 34.81 -14.27
N ASN A 284 -36.74 33.50 -14.14
CA ASN A 284 -36.48 32.86 -12.85
C ASN A 284 -34.98 32.59 -12.54
N HIS A 285 -34.05 33.39 -13.08
CA HIS A 285 -32.62 33.13 -12.97
C HIS A 285 -31.82 34.15 -12.14
N GLY A 286 -32.45 35.10 -11.48
CA GLY A 286 -31.75 36.20 -10.79
C GLY A 286 -30.86 35.74 -9.64
N GLU A 287 -31.31 34.77 -8.83
CA GLU A 287 -30.53 34.23 -7.70
C GLU A 287 -29.29 33.46 -8.19
N ARG A 288 -29.45 32.64 -9.24
CA ARG A 288 -28.33 31.89 -9.80
C ARG A 288 -27.28 32.80 -10.45
N LEU A 289 -27.72 33.85 -11.14
CA LEU A 289 -26.83 34.84 -11.72
C LEU A 289 -26.01 35.56 -10.64
N SER A 290 -26.64 35.96 -9.53
CA SER A 290 -25.92 36.57 -8.40
C SER A 290 -24.90 35.60 -7.77
N ALA A 291 -25.27 34.35 -7.62
CA ALA A 291 -24.40 33.32 -7.11
C ALA A 291 -23.20 33.11 -8.05
N ILE A 292 -23.42 33.06 -9.37
CA ILE A 292 -22.36 32.91 -10.38
C ILE A 292 -21.42 34.11 -10.32
N GLU A 293 -21.92 35.34 -10.20
CA GLU A 293 -21.08 36.53 -10.07
C GLU A 293 -20.18 36.49 -8.83
N GLN A 294 -20.69 36.03 -7.71
CA GLN A 294 -19.91 35.87 -6.48
C GLN A 294 -18.85 34.79 -6.64
N GLU A 295 -19.19 33.64 -7.20
CA GLU A 295 -18.25 32.58 -7.47
C GLU A 295 -17.14 33.02 -8.46
N GLU A 296 -17.53 33.74 -9.53
CA GLU A 296 -16.58 34.32 -10.48
C GLU A 296 -15.61 35.28 -9.80
N ASN A 297 -16.06 36.16 -8.93
CA ASN A 297 -15.21 37.13 -8.22
C ASN A 297 -14.20 36.40 -7.33
N VAL A 298 -14.63 35.40 -6.59
CA VAL A 298 -13.76 34.58 -5.74
C VAL A 298 -12.70 33.85 -6.58
N LEU A 299 -13.12 33.23 -7.67
CA LEU A 299 -12.21 32.50 -8.57
C LEU A 299 -11.26 33.43 -9.31
N MET A 300 -11.69 34.63 -9.73
CA MET A 300 -10.82 35.61 -10.35
C MET A 300 -9.74 36.11 -9.41
N THR A 301 -10.07 36.40 -8.16
CA THR A 301 -9.11 36.77 -7.13
C THR A 301 -8.10 35.64 -6.89
N ALA A 302 -8.57 34.41 -6.76
CA ALA A 302 -7.71 33.24 -6.59
C ALA A 302 -6.79 33.04 -7.81
N ARG A 303 -7.34 33.21 -9.02
CA ARG A 303 -6.56 33.12 -10.27
C ARG A 303 -5.46 34.16 -10.32
N ASP A 304 -5.77 35.41 -10.00
CA ASP A 304 -4.77 36.52 -10.05
C ASP A 304 -3.65 36.28 -9.04
N ASP A 305 -3.97 35.82 -7.83
CA ASP A 305 -2.99 35.47 -6.81
C ASP A 305 -2.07 34.31 -7.29
N LEU A 306 -2.66 33.27 -7.87
CA LEU A 306 -1.91 32.14 -8.40
C LEU A 306 -1.04 32.53 -9.61
N GLU A 307 -1.53 33.40 -10.49
CA GLU A 307 -0.74 33.89 -11.62
C GLU A 307 0.46 34.69 -11.17
N GLN A 308 0.32 35.54 -10.16
CA GLN A 308 1.44 36.28 -9.59
C GLN A 308 2.46 35.36 -8.93
N GLN A 309 1.99 34.40 -8.15
CA GLN A 309 2.87 33.39 -7.53
C GLN A 309 3.60 32.59 -8.59
N TYR A 310 2.89 32.11 -9.61
CA TYR A 310 3.47 31.33 -10.69
C TYR A 310 4.53 32.12 -11.47
N ALA A 311 4.26 33.37 -11.81
CA ALA A 311 5.24 34.24 -12.48
C ALA A 311 6.50 34.42 -11.64
N ARG A 312 6.37 34.61 -10.32
CA ARG A 312 7.50 34.75 -9.41
C ARG A 312 8.29 33.46 -9.27
N GLU A 313 7.60 32.32 -9.15
CA GLU A 313 8.24 31.01 -9.11
C GLU A 313 8.99 30.69 -10.41
N CYS A 314 8.43 31.02 -11.57
CA CYS A 314 9.10 30.88 -12.87
C CYS A 314 10.38 31.70 -12.95
N GLU A 315 10.34 32.96 -12.52
CA GLU A 315 11.49 33.84 -12.50
C GLU A 315 12.61 33.28 -11.60
N LEU A 316 12.28 32.92 -10.38
CA LEU A 316 13.23 32.36 -9.43
C LEU A 316 13.80 31.02 -9.89
N THR A 317 12.98 30.17 -10.47
CA THR A 317 13.40 28.87 -11.02
C THR A 317 14.37 29.04 -12.16
N GLY A 318 14.12 29.99 -13.08
CA GLY A 318 15.03 30.32 -14.17
C GLY A 318 16.39 30.79 -13.69
N GLU A 319 16.42 31.72 -12.72
CA GLU A 319 17.64 32.19 -12.10
C GLU A 319 18.39 31.10 -11.35
N LEU A 320 17.67 30.23 -10.62
CA LEU A 320 18.24 29.10 -9.89
C LEU A 320 18.93 28.10 -10.82
N LEU A 321 18.27 27.70 -11.91
CA LEU A 321 18.83 26.78 -12.89
C LEU A 321 20.06 27.35 -13.58
N GLU A 322 20.04 28.64 -13.88
CA GLU A 322 21.18 29.36 -14.45
C GLU A 322 22.38 29.38 -13.47
N SER A 323 22.12 29.66 -12.18
CA SER A 323 23.17 29.72 -11.16
C SER A 323 23.77 28.34 -10.87
N ARG A 324 23.02 27.24 -11.01
CA ARG A 324 23.51 25.87 -10.83
C ARG A 324 24.53 25.45 -11.88
N SER A 325 24.50 26.05 -13.06
CA SER A 325 25.47 25.77 -14.13
C SER A 325 26.86 26.33 -13.86
N ASP A 326 27.00 27.22 -12.86
CA ASP A 326 28.24 27.87 -12.48
C ASP A 326 28.60 27.60 -11.02
N ILE A 327 29.69 26.85 -10.81
CA ILE A 327 30.16 26.47 -9.46
C ILE A 327 30.57 27.69 -8.63
N SER A 328 31.00 28.78 -9.25
CA SER A 328 31.39 30.01 -8.55
C SER A 328 30.23 30.76 -7.89
N ARG A 329 28.98 30.40 -8.21
CA ARG A 329 27.76 31.04 -7.73
C ARG A 329 27.01 30.25 -6.65
N GLN A 330 27.69 29.40 -5.89
CA GLN A 330 27.04 28.55 -4.86
C GLN A 330 26.27 29.34 -3.80
N SER A 331 26.79 30.46 -3.35
CA SER A 331 26.11 31.30 -2.36
C SER A 331 24.82 31.92 -2.93
N GLU A 332 24.87 32.35 -4.18
CA GLU A 332 23.71 32.89 -4.90
C GLU A 332 22.66 31.78 -5.13
N THR A 333 23.10 30.59 -5.49
CA THR A 333 22.24 29.41 -5.64
C THR A 333 21.48 29.10 -4.34
N HIS A 334 22.17 29.15 -3.22
CA HIS A 334 21.56 28.92 -1.92
C HIS A 334 20.51 30.00 -1.57
N HIS A 335 20.81 31.27 -1.83
CA HIS A 335 19.85 32.36 -1.65
C HIS A 335 18.62 32.24 -2.54
N LEU A 336 18.80 31.89 -3.79
CA LEU A 336 17.68 31.69 -4.74
C LEU A 336 16.80 30.52 -4.32
N GLN A 337 17.40 29.44 -3.88
CA GLN A 337 16.66 28.27 -3.38
C GLN A 337 15.84 28.59 -2.14
N GLN A 338 16.42 29.36 -1.21
CA GLN A 338 15.70 29.83 -0.03
C GLN A 338 14.56 30.78 -0.38
N ALA A 339 14.78 31.71 -1.29
CA ALA A 339 13.76 32.63 -1.77
C ALA A 339 12.60 31.91 -2.45
N LEU A 340 12.90 30.87 -3.25
CA LEU A 340 11.89 30.04 -3.88
C LEU A 340 11.08 29.26 -2.84
N HIS A 341 11.76 28.68 -1.86
CA HIS A 341 11.13 27.96 -0.75
C HIS A 341 10.18 28.86 0.05
N ASP A 342 10.60 30.10 0.33
CA ASP A 342 9.80 31.07 1.09
C ASP A 342 8.51 31.46 0.36
N ILE A 343 8.56 31.56 -0.97
CA ILE A 343 7.40 31.88 -1.79
C ILE A 343 6.46 30.69 -1.93
N GLN A 344 7.02 29.50 -2.07
CA GLN A 344 6.23 28.26 -2.22
C GLN A 344 5.54 27.85 -0.93
N GLN A 345 6.16 28.12 0.21
CA GLN A 345 5.66 27.69 1.52
C GLN A 345 5.22 26.21 1.50
N ASN A 346 3.92 25.96 1.69
CA ASN A 346 3.35 24.62 1.72
C ASN A 346 2.66 24.20 0.41
N GLN A 347 2.59 25.11 -0.57
CA GLN A 347 1.88 24.87 -1.84
C GLN A 347 2.74 25.28 -3.05
N PRO A 348 3.73 24.46 -3.43
CA PRO A 348 4.54 24.75 -4.60
C PRO A 348 3.73 24.59 -5.89
N LEU A 349 3.84 25.55 -6.80
CA LEU A 349 3.28 25.47 -8.17
C LEU A 349 4.24 24.81 -9.14
N LEU A 350 5.55 25.01 -8.94
CA LEU A 350 6.62 24.38 -9.71
C LEU A 350 7.46 23.50 -8.81
N SER A 351 7.95 22.41 -9.37
CA SER A 351 8.97 21.58 -8.75
C SER A 351 10.24 21.66 -9.58
N VAL A 352 11.35 22.06 -8.96
CA VAL A 352 12.65 22.18 -9.63
C VAL A 352 13.39 20.85 -9.63
N ASP A 353 13.32 20.16 -8.52
CA ASP A 353 14.01 18.90 -8.27
C ASP A 353 13.03 17.79 -7.93
N VAL A 354 13.42 16.55 -8.19
CA VAL A 354 12.75 15.38 -7.64
C VAL A 354 13.17 15.26 -6.17
N ASP A 355 12.27 15.59 -5.28
CA ASP A 355 12.45 15.53 -3.83
C ASP A 355 11.46 14.55 -3.17
N VAL A 356 11.48 14.46 -1.84
CA VAL A 356 10.56 13.59 -1.09
C VAL A 356 9.10 13.92 -1.40
N ARG A 357 8.76 15.20 -1.50
CA ARG A 357 7.39 15.63 -1.74
C ARG A 357 6.87 15.23 -3.12
N THR A 358 7.68 15.34 -4.17
CA THR A 358 7.28 14.94 -5.53
C THR A 358 7.07 13.42 -5.61
N VAL A 359 7.94 12.65 -4.98
CA VAL A 359 7.80 11.19 -4.87
C VAL A 359 6.54 10.82 -4.08
N ALA A 360 6.33 11.44 -2.93
CA ALA A 360 5.13 11.22 -2.11
C ALA A 360 3.83 11.59 -2.86
N GLY A 361 3.87 12.65 -3.66
CA GLY A 361 2.73 13.06 -4.50
C GLY A 361 2.32 11.99 -5.50
N VAL A 362 3.26 11.31 -6.12
CA VAL A 362 2.99 10.19 -7.04
C VAL A 362 2.36 9.01 -6.28
N VAL A 363 2.90 8.67 -5.12
CA VAL A 363 2.34 7.59 -4.28
C VAL A 363 0.93 7.94 -3.83
N ALA A 364 0.68 9.19 -3.44
CA ALA A 364 -0.65 9.66 -3.06
C ALA A 364 -1.66 9.46 -4.19
N ASP A 365 -1.30 9.79 -5.42
CA ASP A 365 -2.17 9.62 -6.58
C ASP A 365 -2.42 8.15 -6.92
N TRP A 366 -1.40 7.31 -6.82
CA TRP A 366 -1.52 5.88 -7.15
C TRP A 366 -2.29 5.08 -6.11
N THR A 367 -2.19 5.45 -4.84
CA THR A 367 -2.77 4.67 -3.73
C THR A 367 -4.02 5.28 -3.13
N GLY A 368 -4.26 6.57 -3.35
CA GLY A 368 -5.31 7.32 -2.68
C GLY A 368 -4.99 7.70 -1.23
N VAL A 369 -3.81 7.37 -0.71
CA VAL A 369 -3.38 7.80 0.62
C VAL A 369 -3.12 9.31 0.60
N PRO A 370 -3.65 10.09 1.55
CA PRO A 370 -3.42 11.54 1.56
C PRO A 370 -1.94 11.90 1.64
N LEU A 371 -1.53 12.92 0.89
CA LEU A 371 -0.14 13.40 0.88
C LEU A 371 0.34 13.78 2.28
N SER A 372 -0.51 14.39 3.09
CA SER A 372 -0.21 14.73 4.48
C SER A 372 0.18 13.52 5.33
N SER A 373 -0.47 12.37 5.12
CA SER A 373 -0.13 11.11 5.80
C SER A 373 1.22 10.56 5.36
N LEU A 374 1.57 10.71 4.08
CA LEU A 374 2.84 10.24 3.54
C LEU A 374 4.03 11.09 3.98
N MET A 375 3.81 12.38 4.22
CA MET A 375 4.83 13.34 4.64
C MET A 375 5.03 13.42 6.15
N LYS A 376 4.20 12.76 6.92
CA LYS A 376 4.31 12.77 8.38
C LYS A 376 5.56 12.03 8.86
N ASP A 377 6.20 12.60 9.88
CA ASP A 377 7.29 11.94 10.58
C ASP A 377 6.75 10.88 11.55
N GLU A 378 7.00 9.61 11.25
CA GLU A 378 6.57 8.48 12.08
C GLU A 378 7.04 8.59 13.52
N GLN A 379 8.23 9.09 13.74
CA GLN A 379 8.80 9.22 15.09
C GLN A 379 8.03 10.23 15.92
N THR A 380 7.71 11.38 15.35
CA THR A 380 6.92 12.42 16.01
C THR A 380 5.48 11.96 16.25
N GLU A 381 4.89 11.23 15.32
CA GLU A 381 3.55 10.70 15.47
C GLU A 381 3.43 9.69 16.60
N LEU A 382 4.41 8.81 16.76
CA LEU A 382 4.41 7.82 17.84
C LEU A 382 4.51 8.46 19.22
N LEU A 383 5.13 9.64 19.35
CA LEU A 383 5.16 10.39 20.61
C LEU A 383 3.79 10.88 21.05
N HIS A 384 2.87 11.08 20.12
CA HIS A 384 1.50 11.58 20.38
C HIS A 384 0.42 10.55 20.07
N LEU A 385 0.80 9.27 19.94
CA LEU A 385 -0.10 8.20 19.49
C LEU A 385 -1.34 8.07 20.35
N GLU A 386 -1.19 8.08 21.68
CA GLU A 386 -2.32 7.96 22.61
C GLU A 386 -3.32 9.10 22.50
N LYS A 387 -2.86 10.31 22.19
CA LYS A 387 -3.74 11.47 21.95
C LYS A 387 -4.49 11.34 20.63
N ASP A 388 -3.80 10.91 19.60
CA ASP A 388 -4.40 10.77 18.26
C ASP A 388 -5.47 9.67 18.24
N ILE A 389 -5.20 8.55 18.88
CA ILE A 389 -6.18 7.46 19.03
C ILE A 389 -7.31 7.89 19.97
N GLY A 390 -6.98 8.59 21.04
CA GLY A 390 -7.94 9.05 22.05
C GLY A 390 -9.01 10.01 21.51
N ARG A 391 -8.77 10.64 20.39
CA ARG A 391 -9.79 11.45 19.69
C ARG A 391 -10.97 10.60 19.19
N ARG A 392 -10.71 9.34 18.85
CA ARG A 392 -11.72 8.40 18.35
C ARG A 392 -12.19 7.42 19.42
N VAL A 393 -11.31 7.02 20.32
CA VAL A 393 -11.57 6.07 21.40
C VAL A 393 -11.64 6.80 22.71
N VAL A 394 -12.83 6.97 23.23
CA VAL A 394 -13.10 7.78 24.42
C VAL A 394 -13.23 6.89 25.66
N GLY A 395 -12.65 7.34 26.78
CA GLY A 395 -12.79 6.68 28.07
C GLY A 395 -11.88 5.49 28.32
N GLN A 396 -10.84 5.31 27.51
CA GLN A 396 -9.90 4.18 27.62
C GLN A 396 -8.44 4.66 27.73
N ASP A 397 -8.19 5.75 28.42
CA ASP A 397 -6.88 6.41 28.43
C ASP A 397 -5.74 5.49 28.89
N VAL A 398 -5.98 4.68 29.92
CA VAL A 398 -4.98 3.74 30.45
C VAL A 398 -4.65 2.64 29.42
N ALA A 399 -5.67 2.10 28.77
CA ALA A 399 -5.50 1.09 27.73
C ALA A 399 -4.72 1.64 26.54
N LEU A 400 -5.05 2.83 26.06
CA LEU A 400 -4.38 3.48 24.94
C LEU A 400 -2.94 3.84 25.26
N GLU A 401 -2.66 4.29 26.49
CA GLU A 401 -1.29 4.56 26.95
C GLU A 401 -0.45 3.29 26.96
N SER A 402 -0.98 2.19 27.45
CA SER A 402 -0.31 0.90 27.44
C SER A 402 0.03 0.42 26.03
N ILE A 403 -0.91 0.52 25.10
CA ILE A 403 -0.70 0.20 23.68
C ILE A 403 0.38 1.09 23.08
N ALA A 404 0.30 2.40 23.29
CA ALA A 404 1.24 3.36 22.74
C ALA A 404 2.66 3.16 23.26
N GLN A 405 2.84 2.88 24.54
CA GLN A 405 4.15 2.61 25.12
C GLN A 405 4.82 1.38 24.52
N ARG A 406 4.06 0.31 24.31
CA ARG A 406 4.59 -0.91 23.69
C ARG A 406 4.94 -0.73 22.23
N LEU A 407 4.14 0.01 21.48
CA LEU A 407 4.42 0.30 20.09
C LEU A 407 5.65 1.22 19.93
N ARG A 408 5.84 2.19 20.83
CA ARG A 408 7.06 3.01 20.87
C ARG A 408 8.31 2.16 21.15
N ALA A 409 8.23 1.24 22.11
CA ALA A 409 9.33 0.33 22.43
C ALA A 409 9.68 -0.57 21.24
N ALA A 410 8.69 -1.10 20.55
CA ALA A 410 8.89 -1.92 19.35
C ALA A 410 9.57 -1.13 18.22
N LYS A 411 9.19 0.13 18.04
CA LYS A 411 9.75 0.98 16.97
C LYS A 411 11.22 1.36 17.20
N THR A 412 11.64 1.46 18.46
CA THR A 412 13.04 1.77 18.79
C THR A 412 13.99 0.60 18.58
N GLY A 413 13.46 -0.60 18.31
CA GLY A 413 14.28 -1.81 18.15
C GLY A 413 14.90 -2.35 19.44
N LEU A 414 14.50 -1.82 20.60
CA LEU A 414 15.00 -2.24 21.90
C LEU A 414 14.36 -3.55 22.39
N THR A 415 13.24 -3.95 21.79
CA THR A 415 12.59 -5.23 22.06
C THR A 415 13.22 -6.31 21.20
N SER A 416 13.66 -7.41 21.83
CA SER A 416 14.17 -8.57 21.12
C SER A 416 13.02 -9.47 20.67
N GLY A 417 12.87 -9.66 19.37
CA GLY A 417 11.87 -10.59 18.87
C GLY A 417 11.81 -10.61 17.34
N ASN A 418 11.56 -11.79 16.81
CA ASN A 418 11.37 -12.01 15.37
C ASN A 418 9.88 -11.93 14.96
N GLY A 419 9.00 -11.68 15.90
CA GLY A 419 7.57 -11.64 15.68
C GLY A 419 7.03 -10.34 15.10
N PRO A 420 5.71 -10.16 15.04
CA PRO A 420 5.07 -8.91 14.66
C PRO A 420 5.57 -7.72 15.51
N GLN A 421 5.26 -6.51 15.06
CA GLN A 421 5.62 -5.29 15.79
C GLN A 421 5.16 -5.36 17.26
N GLU A 422 3.91 -5.73 17.44
CA GLU A 422 3.36 -6.03 18.78
C GLU A 422 2.09 -6.87 18.63
N VAL A 423 1.76 -7.64 19.66
CA VAL A 423 0.54 -8.43 19.74
C VAL A 423 -0.18 -8.08 21.03
N PHE A 424 -1.43 -7.67 20.94
CA PHE A 424 -2.27 -7.30 22.06
C PHE A 424 -3.53 -8.15 22.12
N LEU A 425 -3.94 -8.52 23.33
CA LEU A 425 -5.26 -9.06 23.62
C LEU A 425 -6.10 -7.98 24.32
N LEU A 426 -7.14 -7.50 23.66
CA LEU A 426 -8.05 -6.49 24.19
C LEU A 426 -9.23 -7.21 24.88
N VAL A 427 -9.33 -7.03 26.18
CA VAL A 427 -10.34 -7.68 27.01
C VAL A 427 -11.26 -6.63 27.61
N GLY A 428 -12.55 -6.87 27.54
CA GLY A 428 -13.55 -5.99 28.12
C GLY A 428 -14.94 -6.21 27.53
N PRO A 429 -15.95 -5.52 28.07
CA PRO A 429 -17.32 -5.64 27.57
C PRO A 429 -17.47 -5.17 26.13
N SER A 430 -18.57 -5.54 25.48
CA SER A 430 -18.88 -5.11 24.13
C SER A 430 -19.10 -3.59 24.04
N GLY A 431 -18.70 -2.99 22.94
CA GLY A 431 -19.02 -1.59 22.63
C GLY A 431 -18.22 -0.56 23.43
N VAL A 432 -17.06 -0.91 23.97
CA VAL A 432 -16.20 -0.01 24.77
C VAL A 432 -15.03 0.58 23.98
N GLY A 433 -14.91 0.28 22.67
CA GLY A 433 -13.91 0.89 21.81
C GLY A 433 -12.80 -0.04 21.34
N LYS A 434 -12.91 -1.35 21.49
CA LYS A 434 -11.89 -2.32 21.04
C LYS A 434 -11.70 -2.30 19.53
N THR A 435 -12.78 -2.39 18.77
CA THR A 435 -12.75 -2.33 17.30
C THR A 435 -12.35 -0.94 16.82
N GLU A 436 -12.85 0.10 17.45
CA GLU A 436 -12.52 1.50 17.13
C GLU A 436 -11.03 1.77 17.34
N THR A 437 -10.40 1.14 18.33
CA THR A 437 -8.95 1.22 18.54
C THR A 437 -8.19 0.65 17.33
N ALA A 438 -8.64 -0.48 16.78
CA ALA A 438 -8.03 -1.08 15.60
C ALA A 438 -8.12 -0.14 14.38
N LEU A 439 -9.29 0.44 14.15
CA LEU A 439 -9.51 1.42 13.07
C LEU A 439 -8.63 2.65 13.25
N ALA A 440 -8.56 3.19 14.46
CA ALA A 440 -7.75 4.37 14.77
C ALA A 440 -6.24 4.09 14.59
N LEU A 441 -5.76 2.93 15.01
CA LEU A 441 -4.37 2.53 14.81
C LEU A 441 -4.02 2.38 13.32
N ALA A 442 -4.89 1.75 12.54
CA ALA A 442 -4.69 1.62 11.10
C ALA A 442 -4.63 2.98 10.41
N ASP A 443 -5.51 3.89 10.79
CA ASP A 443 -5.56 5.24 10.24
C ASP A 443 -4.29 6.05 10.60
N VAL A 444 -3.89 6.06 11.86
CA VAL A 444 -2.75 6.85 12.33
C VAL A 444 -1.42 6.25 11.90
N MET A 445 -1.22 4.94 12.06
CA MET A 445 0.09 4.31 11.80
C MET A 445 0.32 3.95 10.34
N TYR A 446 -0.71 3.58 9.60
CA TYR A 446 -0.58 2.99 8.26
C TYR A 446 -1.36 3.73 7.18
N GLY A 447 -1.74 4.96 7.46
CA GLY A 447 -2.25 5.88 6.46
C GLY A 447 -3.70 5.70 6.04
N GLY A 448 -4.51 4.91 6.73
CA GLY A 448 -5.94 4.78 6.44
C GLY A 448 -6.57 3.51 6.98
N GLU A 449 -7.88 3.52 7.12
CA GLU A 449 -8.68 2.38 7.58
C GLU A 449 -8.59 1.17 6.65
N LYS A 450 -8.20 1.36 5.39
CA LYS A 450 -7.94 0.28 4.43
C LYS A 450 -6.78 -0.63 4.85
N SER A 451 -5.90 -0.14 5.73
CA SER A 451 -4.80 -0.92 6.29
C SER A 451 -5.22 -1.80 7.47
N LEU A 452 -6.50 -1.89 7.78
CA LEU A 452 -7.06 -2.82 8.74
C LEU A 452 -7.50 -4.11 8.04
N ILE A 453 -6.98 -5.24 8.52
CA ILE A 453 -7.39 -6.58 8.13
C ILE A 453 -8.19 -7.16 9.27
N THR A 454 -9.47 -7.47 9.05
CA THR A 454 -10.36 -7.99 10.09
C THR A 454 -10.70 -9.45 9.80
N ILE A 455 -10.43 -10.31 10.79
CA ILE A 455 -10.79 -11.72 10.77
C ILE A 455 -11.63 -12.02 12.01
N ASN A 456 -12.86 -12.47 11.81
CA ASN A 456 -13.71 -12.92 12.91
C ASN A 456 -13.48 -14.40 13.18
N LEU A 457 -12.80 -14.71 14.28
CA LEU A 457 -12.43 -16.08 14.61
C LEU A 457 -13.60 -16.95 15.06
N SER A 458 -14.78 -16.39 15.30
CA SER A 458 -16.00 -17.18 15.52
C SER A 458 -16.40 -18.03 14.30
N GLU A 459 -15.95 -17.66 13.11
CA GLU A 459 -16.14 -18.42 11.86
C GLU A 459 -15.16 -19.59 11.70
N TYR A 460 -14.14 -19.69 12.58
CA TYR A 460 -13.03 -20.64 12.51
C TYR A 460 -13.01 -21.57 13.73
N GLN A 461 -14.15 -22.16 14.07
CA GLN A 461 -14.31 -23.03 15.23
C GLN A 461 -13.96 -24.48 14.94
N GLU A 462 -13.81 -24.87 13.69
CA GLU A 462 -13.54 -26.23 13.27
C GLU A 462 -12.11 -26.39 12.71
N PRO A 463 -11.49 -27.60 12.85
CA PRO A 463 -10.09 -27.80 12.44
C PRO A 463 -9.82 -27.53 10.95
N HIS A 464 -10.78 -27.85 10.07
CA HIS A 464 -10.61 -27.68 8.62
C HIS A 464 -10.59 -26.21 8.19
N THR A 465 -11.03 -25.28 9.03
CA THR A 465 -11.06 -23.85 8.73
C THR A 465 -9.66 -23.22 8.66
N VAL A 466 -8.61 -23.87 9.18
CA VAL A 466 -7.22 -23.42 9.08
C VAL A 466 -6.82 -23.20 7.61
N SER A 467 -7.25 -24.08 6.70
CA SER A 467 -6.96 -23.97 5.27
C SER A 467 -7.60 -22.73 4.61
N GLN A 468 -8.69 -22.21 5.16
CA GLN A 468 -9.29 -20.96 4.70
C GLN A 468 -8.44 -19.75 5.03
N LEU A 469 -7.72 -19.77 6.14
CA LEU A 469 -6.85 -18.69 6.58
C LEU A 469 -5.53 -18.65 5.81
N LYS A 470 -4.89 -19.79 5.64
CA LYS A 470 -3.55 -19.86 5.02
C LYS A 470 -3.50 -20.37 3.59
N GLY A 471 -4.59 -20.88 3.06
CA GLY A 471 -4.65 -21.52 1.75
C GLY A 471 -4.54 -23.03 1.83
N SER A 472 -5.16 -23.73 0.88
CA SER A 472 -5.14 -25.18 0.81
C SER A 472 -3.82 -25.69 0.24
N PRO A 473 -3.26 -26.80 0.79
CA PRO A 473 -2.05 -27.41 0.24
C PRO A 473 -2.30 -28.03 -1.14
N PRO A 474 -1.25 -28.35 -1.92
CA PRO A 474 -1.37 -29.00 -3.21
C PRO A 474 -2.16 -30.30 -3.12
N GLY A 475 -3.11 -30.50 -4.04
CA GLY A 475 -3.97 -31.67 -4.10
C GLY A 475 -5.28 -31.59 -3.32
N TYR A 476 -5.51 -30.53 -2.57
CA TYR A 476 -6.76 -30.29 -1.85
C TYR A 476 -7.65 -29.30 -2.57
N VAL A 477 -8.96 -29.34 -2.28
CA VAL A 477 -9.94 -28.42 -2.86
C VAL A 477 -9.61 -26.99 -2.43
N GLY A 478 -9.61 -26.05 -3.39
CA GLY A 478 -9.26 -24.66 -3.17
C GLY A 478 -7.78 -24.31 -3.31
N TYR A 479 -6.93 -25.27 -3.72
CA TYR A 479 -5.53 -25.00 -4.04
C TYR A 479 -5.42 -23.92 -5.14
N GLY A 480 -4.57 -22.94 -4.91
CA GLY A 480 -4.34 -21.83 -5.82
C GLY A 480 -5.25 -20.61 -5.59
N GLN A 481 -6.24 -20.69 -4.71
CA GLN A 481 -7.11 -19.57 -4.38
C GLN A 481 -6.54 -18.66 -3.26
N GLY A 482 -5.48 -19.08 -2.60
CA GLY A 482 -4.87 -18.36 -1.47
C GLY A 482 -5.73 -18.40 -0.21
N GLY A 483 -5.10 -18.13 0.95
CA GLY A 483 -5.79 -17.97 2.22
C GLY A 483 -6.31 -16.56 2.44
N ILE A 484 -7.40 -16.40 3.15
CA ILE A 484 -7.99 -15.09 3.43
C ILE A 484 -6.99 -14.20 4.19
N LEU A 485 -6.36 -14.74 5.22
CA LEU A 485 -5.37 -14.00 6.02
C LEU A 485 -4.05 -13.81 5.28
N THR A 486 -3.50 -14.87 4.71
CA THR A 486 -2.21 -14.83 4.03
C THR A 486 -2.22 -13.92 2.81
N GLU A 487 -3.26 -13.94 2.00
CA GLU A 487 -3.40 -13.03 0.86
C GLU A 487 -3.56 -11.57 1.30
N ALA A 488 -4.35 -11.32 2.33
CA ALA A 488 -4.55 -9.96 2.85
C ALA A 488 -3.24 -9.37 3.37
N VAL A 489 -2.45 -10.12 4.13
CA VAL A 489 -1.16 -9.65 4.66
C VAL A 489 -0.10 -9.56 3.56
N ARG A 490 -0.09 -10.47 2.60
CA ARG A 490 0.80 -10.40 1.45
C ARG A 490 0.60 -9.10 0.66
N LYS A 491 -0.64 -8.71 0.44
CA LYS A 491 -1.00 -7.47 -0.25
C LYS A 491 -0.72 -6.23 0.59
N ARG A 492 -0.86 -6.33 1.90
CA ARG A 492 -0.68 -5.22 2.85
C ARG A 492 0.17 -5.64 4.04
N PRO A 493 1.49 -5.76 3.86
CA PRO A 493 2.41 -6.18 4.94
C PRO A 493 2.49 -5.17 6.08
N TYR A 494 2.23 -3.90 5.81
CA TYR A 494 2.14 -2.83 6.82
C TYR A 494 0.68 -2.58 7.15
N SER A 495 0.17 -3.32 8.12
CA SER A 495 -1.25 -3.31 8.46
C SER A 495 -1.48 -3.59 9.94
N VAL A 496 -2.69 -3.27 10.38
CA VAL A 496 -3.23 -3.74 11.66
C VAL A 496 -4.11 -4.96 11.37
N VAL A 497 -3.83 -6.07 12.01
CA VAL A 497 -4.62 -7.30 11.90
C VAL A 497 -5.49 -7.42 13.14
N LEU A 498 -6.79 -7.35 12.98
CA LEU A 498 -7.77 -7.50 14.03
C LEU A 498 -8.34 -8.92 13.98
N LEU A 499 -8.07 -9.69 15.05
CA LEU A 499 -8.59 -11.04 15.24
C LEU A 499 -9.70 -10.97 16.29
N ASP A 500 -10.94 -10.93 15.83
CA ASP A 500 -12.10 -10.73 16.68
C ASP A 500 -12.57 -12.07 17.28
N GLU A 501 -13.00 -12.04 18.53
CA GLU A 501 -13.55 -13.20 19.26
C GLU A 501 -12.58 -14.40 19.28
N VAL A 502 -11.34 -14.16 19.69
CA VAL A 502 -10.25 -15.16 19.66
C VAL A 502 -10.54 -16.39 20.51
N GLU A 503 -11.35 -16.27 21.59
CA GLU A 503 -11.74 -17.38 22.47
C GLU A 503 -12.60 -18.43 21.77
N LYS A 504 -13.23 -18.09 20.66
CA LYS A 504 -14.08 -19.01 19.89
C LYS A 504 -13.31 -19.81 18.85
N ALA A 505 -12.06 -19.47 18.58
CA ALA A 505 -11.25 -20.16 17.59
C ALA A 505 -10.91 -21.60 18.01
N HIS A 506 -10.83 -22.49 17.02
CA HIS A 506 -10.34 -23.85 17.25
C HIS A 506 -8.86 -23.82 17.67
N ARG A 507 -8.44 -24.82 18.46
CA ARG A 507 -7.06 -24.96 18.95
C ARG A 507 -6.02 -24.92 17.83
N ASP A 508 -6.31 -25.53 16.68
CA ASP A 508 -5.39 -25.55 15.53
C ASP A 508 -5.19 -24.16 14.94
N VAL A 509 -6.23 -23.32 14.95
CA VAL A 509 -6.14 -21.91 14.56
C VAL A 509 -5.25 -21.12 15.52
N LEU A 510 -5.40 -21.35 16.83
CA LEU A 510 -4.54 -20.70 17.84
C LEU A 510 -3.08 -21.14 17.71
N ASN A 511 -2.82 -22.40 17.38
CA ASN A 511 -1.47 -22.89 17.12
C ASN A 511 -0.84 -22.25 15.90
N LEU A 512 -1.63 -21.98 14.87
CA LEU A 512 -1.17 -21.24 13.68
C LEU A 512 -0.71 -19.84 14.06
N PHE A 513 -1.49 -19.13 14.87
CA PHE A 513 -1.13 -17.78 15.34
C PHE A 513 0.07 -17.80 16.27
N TYR A 514 0.25 -18.83 17.09
CA TYR A 514 1.45 -18.96 17.91
C TYR A 514 2.72 -18.93 17.04
N GLN A 515 2.74 -19.63 15.93
CA GLN A 515 3.86 -19.59 14.98
C GLN A 515 4.11 -18.19 14.43
N VAL A 516 3.05 -17.47 14.09
CA VAL A 516 3.15 -16.08 13.63
C VAL A 516 3.73 -15.18 14.71
N PHE A 517 3.27 -15.30 15.94
CA PHE A 517 3.73 -14.46 17.05
C PHE A 517 5.19 -14.75 17.44
N ASP A 518 5.61 -15.99 17.32
CA ASP A 518 6.97 -16.41 17.64
C ASP A 518 7.99 -16.10 16.53
N ARG A 519 7.66 -16.44 15.30
CA ARG A 519 8.59 -16.37 14.14
C ARG A 519 8.39 -15.17 13.23
N GLY A 520 7.22 -14.54 13.28
CA GLY A 520 6.89 -13.39 12.44
C GLY A 520 6.49 -13.74 11.01
N PHE A 521 6.28 -14.99 10.69
CA PHE A 521 5.80 -15.43 9.41
C PHE A 521 4.84 -16.62 9.50
N MET A 522 4.06 -16.77 8.44
CA MET A 522 3.17 -17.91 8.22
C MET A 522 3.41 -18.44 6.81
N ARG A 523 3.46 -19.76 6.64
CA ARG A 523 3.53 -20.35 5.31
C ARG A 523 2.13 -20.53 4.74
N ASP A 524 1.93 -20.05 3.51
CA ASP A 524 0.67 -20.24 2.81
C ASP A 524 0.54 -21.69 2.24
N GLY A 525 -0.56 -21.96 1.53
CA GLY A 525 -0.80 -23.26 0.91
C GLY A 525 0.21 -23.65 -0.16
N GLU A 526 0.90 -22.68 -0.76
CA GLU A 526 1.95 -22.89 -1.77
C GLU A 526 3.36 -22.99 -1.15
N GLY A 527 3.49 -22.88 0.16
CA GLY A 527 4.76 -22.93 0.88
C GLY A 527 5.53 -21.62 0.92
N ARG A 528 4.96 -20.51 0.46
CA ARG A 528 5.57 -19.18 0.55
C ARG A 528 5.51 -18.67 1.99
N GLU A 529 6.58 -18.04 2.43
CA GLU A 529 6.61 -17.34 3.72
C GLU A 529 5.91 -15.98 3.59
N ILE A 530 4.83 -15.81 4.34
CA ILE A 530 4.11 -14.53 4.43
C ILE A 530 4.59 -13.79 5.66
N ASP A 531 5.16 -12.62 5.47
CA ASP A 531 5.79 -11.81 6.51
C ASP A 531 4.78 -11.03 7.33
N PHE A 532 4.76 -11.24 8.65
CA PHE A 532 3.92 -10.52 9.60
C PHE A 532 4.71 -9.54 10.48
N ARG A 533 6.00 -9.39 10.27
CA ARG A 533 6.87 -8.59 11.16
C ARG A 533 6.54 -7.10 11.16
N ASN A 534 5.89 -6.61 10.12
CA ASN A 534 5.49 -5.20 10.01
C ASN A 534 4.02 -4.98 10.38
N THR A 535 3.35 -6.00 10.90
CA THR A 535 1.96 -5.90 11.34
C THR A 535 1.86 -5.64 12.85
N VAL A 536 0.80 -4.96 13.24
CA VAL A 536 0.34 -4.90 14.64
C VAL A 536 -0.89 -5.80 14.75
N ILE A 537 -0.84 -6.77 15.65
CA ILE A 537 -1.93 -7.71 15.82
C ILE A 537 -2.74 -7.36 17.06
N LEU A 538 -4.03 -7.11 16.86
CA LEU A 538 -4.99 -6.89 17.94
C LEU A 538 -5.97 -8.05 17.96
N MET A 539 -6.02 -8.74 19.10
CA MET A 539 -7.03 -9.77 19.36
C MET A 539 -8.08 -9.19 20.30
N THR A 540 -9.34 -9.53 20.09
CA THR A 540 -10.40 -9.17 21.04
C THR A 540 -10.98 -10.42 21.70
N SER A 541 -11.38 -10.28 22.94
CA SER A 541 -12.03 -11.34 23.70
C SER A 541 -13.01 -10.77 24.71
N ASN A 542 -14.09 -11.50 24.93
CA ASN A 542 -15.05 -11.24 26.01
C ASN A 542 -14.76 -12.06 27.27
N LEU A 543 -13.66 -12.82 27.29
CA LEU A 543 -13.26 -13.59 28.45
C LEU A 543 -13.07 -12.68 29.68
N GLY A 544 -13.75 -12.99 30.76
CA GLY A 544 -13.67 -12.23 31.99
C GLY A 544 -14.40 -10.90 32.00
N SER A 545 -15.11 -10.52 30.94
CA SER A 545 -15.84 -9.25 30.89
C SER A 545 -16.89 -9.13 31.99
N ASP A 546 -17.61 -10.21 32.32
CA ASP A 546 -18.58 -10.20 33.40
C ASP A 546 -17.93 -9.98 34.79
N LEU A 547 -16.77 -10.61 35.03
CA LEU A 547 -15.99 -10.39 36.24
C LEU A 547 -15.47 -8.95 36.33
N LEU A 548 -14.99 -8.40 35.26
CA LEU A 548 -14.52 -7.01 35.20
C LEU A 548 -15.65 -6.03 35.48
N MET A 549 -16.81 -6.24 34.88
CA MET A 549 -17.99 -5.40 35.12
C MET A 549 -18.46 -5.45 36.54
N GLN A 550 -18.53 -6.65 37.15
CA GLN A 550 -18.90 -6.84 38.54
C GLN A 550 -17.90 -6.17 39.48
N GLN A 551 -16.62 -6.37 39.29
CA GLN A 551 -15.58 -5.79 40.14
C GLN A 551 -15.58 -4.25 40.07
N LEU A 552 -15.72 -3.69 38.88
CA LEU A 552 -15.73 -2.25 38.69
C LEU A 552 -17.02 -1.59 39.14
N SER A 553 -18.15 -2.32 39.14
CA SER A 553 -19.40 -1.82 39.70
C SER A 553 -19.37 -1.77 41.22
N GLU A 554 -18.70 -2.77 41.89
CA GLU A 554 -18.53 -2.81 43.34
C GLU A 554 -17.43 -1.85 43.81
N LYS A 555 -16.30 -1.80 43.09
CA LYS A 555 -15.14 -0.96 43.42
C LYS A 555 -14.61 -0.26 42.19
N PRO A 556 -15.13 0.96 41.82
CA PRO A 556 -14.69 1.71 40.66
C PRO A 556 -13.19 2.09 40.71
N GLU A 557 -12.59 2.08 41.88
CA GLU A 557 -11.18 2.46 42.10
C GLU A 557 -10.19 1.31 41.94
N THR A 558 -10.63 0.14 41.48
CA THR A 558 -9.75 -1.03 41.29
C THR A 558 -8.60 -0.70 40.34
N THR A 559 -7.37 -1.03 40.76
CA THR A 559 -6.17 -0.75 39.96
C THR A 559 -6.05 -1.71 38.79
N GLU A 560 -5.27 -1.33 37.78
CA GLU A 560 -4.99 -2.18 36.61
C GLU A 560 -4.37 -3.52 37.02
N SER A 561 -3.43 -3.53 37.97
CA SER A 561 -2.81 -4.75 38.46
C SER A 561 -3.81 -5.72 39.08
N GLU A 562 -4.76 -5.21 39.85
CA GLU A 562 -5.82 -6.01 40.45
C GLU A 562 -6.77 -6.60 39.42
N LEU A 563 -7.10 -5.82 38.37
CA LEU A 563 -7.93 -6.28 37.25
C LEU A 563 -7.21 -7.38 36.45
N HIS A 564 -5.92 -7.23 36.18
CA HIS A 564 -5.12 -8.25 35.52
C HIS A 564 -5.07 -9.56 36.30
N GLU A 565 -4.92 -9.49 37.63
CA GLU A 565 -4.95 -10.67 38.48
C GLU A 565 -6.32 -11.36 38.52
N LEU A 566 -7.39 -10.58 38.42
CA LEU A 566 -8.75 -11.08 38.39
C LEU A 566 -9.04 -11.96 37.17
N ILE A 567 -8.58 -11.53 35.99
CA ILE A 567 -8.83 -12.23 34.73
C ILE A 567 -7.76 -13.28 34.39
N ARG A 568 -6.61 -13.26 35.05
CA ARG A 568 -5.49 -14.17 34.77
C ARG A 568 -5.86 -15.65 34.79
N PRO A 569 -6.62 -16.18 35.79
CA PRO A 569 -7.02 -17.57 35.79
C PRO A 569 -7.85 -17.97 34.56
N LEU A 570 -8.76 -17.11 34.10
CA LEU A 570 -9.59 -17.38 32.95
C LEU A 570 -8.76 -17.46 31.66
N LEU A 571 -7.77 -16.57 31.51
CA LEU A 571 -6.85 -16.58 30.38
C LEU A 571 -5.97 -17.84 30.40
N ARG A 572 -5.49 -18.25 31.54
CA ARG A 572 -4.69 -19.48 31.71
C ARG A 572 -5.47 -20.75 31.36
N ASP A 573 -6.74 -20.79 31.70
CA ASP A 573 -7.60 -21.93 31.39
C ASP A 573 -7.92 -22.02 29.90
N HIS A 574 -7.94 -20.91 29.21
CA HIS A 574 -8.33 -20.86 27.81
C HIS A 574 -7.14 -20.91 26.85
N PHE A 575 -6.03 -20.23 27.14
CA PHE A 575 -4.85 -20.14 26.30
C PHE A 575 -3.69 -20.94 26.87
N GLN A 576 -2.91 -21.58 25.99
CA GLN A 576 -1.68 -22.25 26.39
C GLN A 576 -0.65 -21.25 26.95
N PRO A 577 0.20 -21.63 27.91
CA PRO A 577 1.22 -20.75 28.48
C PRO A 577 2.17 -20.15 27.44
N ALA A 578 2.52 -20.91 26.43
CA ALA A 578 3.38 -20.44 25.31
C ALA A 578 2.73 -19.28 24.55
N LEU A 579 1.44 -19.37 24.29
CA LEU A 579 0.69 -18.31 23.61
C LEU A 579 0.55 -17.07 24.50
N LEU A 580 0.23 -17.26 25.79
CA LEU A 580 0.11 -16.16 26.78
C LEU A 580 1.40 -15.33 26.90
N ALA A 581 2.55 -15.95 26.76
CA ALA A 581 3.84 -15.26 26.79
C ALA A 581 4.10 -14.36 25.58
N ARG A 582 3.34 -14.52 24.50
CA ARG A 582 3.57 -13.84 23.22
C ARG A 582 2.70 -12.62 22.99
N PHE A 583 1.71 -12.36 23.82
CA PHE A 583 0.88 -11.17 23.71
C PHE A 583 0.77 -10.44 25.04
N GLN A 584 0.45 -9.15 24.97
CA GLN A 584 0.13 -8.34 26.13
C GLN A 584 -1.38 -8.17 26.24
N THR A 585 -1.91 -8.42 27.44
CA THR A 585 -3.32 -8.19 27.74
C THR A 585 -3.55 -6.73 28.08
N VAL A 586 -4.54 -6.12 27.46
CA VAL A 586 -4.98 -4.74 27.68
C VAL A 586 -6.44 -4.78 28.09
N ILE A 587 -6.75 -4.19 29.24
CA ILE A 587 -8.10 -4.21 29.80
C ILE A 587 -8.84 -2.93 29.41
N TYR A 588 -10.01 -3.12 28.81
CA TYR A 588 -10.95 -2.04 28.49
C TYR A 588 -12.02 -1.98 29.56
N ARG A 589 -12.24 -0.78 30.07
CA ARG A 589 -13.22 -0.55 31.15
C ARG A 589 -14.60 -0.24 30.57
N PRO A 590 -15.68 -0.53 31.32
CA PRO A 590 -17.00 -0.05 30.98
C PRO A 590 -17.03 1.48 30.83
N LEU A 591 -17.85 1.98 29.91
CA LEU A 591 -17.92 3.41 29.65
C LEU A 591 -18.59 4.14 30.83
N THR A 592 -17.96 5.22 31.29
CA THR A 592 -18.55 6.14 32.27
C THR A 592 -19.63 7.00 31.63
N PRO A 593 -20.58 7.58 32.40
CA PRO A 593 -21.57 8.51 31.85
C PRO A 593 -20.95 9.70 31.10
N SER A 594 -19.83 10.25 31.58
CA SER A 594 -19.15 11.37 30.91
C SER A 594 -18.50 10.93 29.59
N ALA A 595 -17.92 9.74 29.53
CA ALA A 595 -17.36 9.19 28.30
C ALA A 595 -18.47 8.91 27.26
N MET A 596 -19.60 8.36 27.70
CA MET A 596 -20.75 8.12 26.84
C MET A 596 -21.29 9.41 26.27
N ARG A 597 -21.38 10.47 27.08
CA ARG A 597 -21.80 11.80 26.60
C ARG A 597 -20.86 12.33 25.52
N THR A 598 -19.57 12.20 25.70
CA THR A 598 -18.58 12.60 24.69
C THR A 598 -18.76 11.82 23.38
N ILE A 599 -19.03 10.54 23.44
CA ILE A 599 -19.30 9.69 22.26
C ILE A 599 -20.58 10.15 21.56
N VAL A 600 -21.64 10.43 22.31
CA VAL A 600 -22.91 10.96 21.76
C VAL A 600 -22.67 12.29 21.06
N GLU A 601 -21.92 13.20 21.66
CA GLU A 601 -21.54 14.49 21.06
C GLU A 601 -20.76 14.29 19.75
N MET A 602 -19.79 13.38 19.72
CA MET A 602 -19.01 13.08 18.51
C MET A 602 -19.88 12.51 17.39
N LYS A 603 -20.76 11.58 17.68
CA LYS A 603 -21.66 10.97 16.69
C LYS A 603 -22.66 11.96 16.13
N LEU A 604 -23.25 12.81 16.97
CA LEU A 604 -24.12 13.88 16.52
C LEU A 604 -23.37 14.93 15.70
N ALA A 605 -22.14 15.28 16.09
CA ALA A 605 -21.31 16.20 15.30
C ALA A 605 -21.04 15.65 13.89
N GLN A 606 -20.83 14.35 13.74
CA GLN A 606 -20.67 13.72 12.43
C GLN A 606 -21.93 13.82 11.58
N VAL A 607 -23.11 13.64 12.18
CA VAL A 607 -24.38 13.81 11.49
C VAL A 607 -24.58 15.27 11.07
N CYS A 608 -24.27 16.22 11.95
CA CYS A 608 -24.36 17.65 11.68
C CYS A 608 -23.43 18.07 10.54
N GLU A 609 -22.22 17.53 10.49
CA GLU A 609 -21.27 17.79 9.42
C GLU A 609 -21.76 17.25 8.07
N ARG A 610 -22.32 16.04 8.04
CA ARG A 610 -22.93 15.48 6.82
C ARG A 610 -24.08 16.36 6.31
N LEU A 611 -24.92 16.86 7.22
CA LEU A 611 -26.01 17.77 6.85
C LEU A 611 -25.48 19.08 6.28
N HIS A 612 -24.42 19.61 6.85
CA HIS A 612 -23.78 20.83 6.33
C HIS A 612 -23.18 20.59 4.93
N CYS A 613 -22.46 19.50 4.73
CA CYS A 613 -21.83 19.18 3.45
C CYS A 613 -22.83 18.88 2.32
N HIS A 614 -23.92 18.15 2.63
CA HIS A 614 -24.89 17.73 1.63
C HIS A 614 -26.01 18.72 1.37
N TYR A 615 -26.44 19.47 2.38
CA TYR A 615 -27.61 20.33 2.31
C TYR A 615 -27.34 21.79 2.70
N GLY A 616 -26.14 22.11 3.13
CA GLY A 616 -25.77 23.44 3.59
C GLY A 616 -26.49 23.87 4.88
N LEU A 617 -26.98 22.91 5.66
CA LEU A 617 -27.73 23.17 6.88
C LEU A 617 -26.77 23.46 8.05
N SER A 618 -27.03 24.60 8.72
CA SER A 618 -26.44 24.93 10.02
C SER A 618 -27.24 24.23 11.11
N THR A 619 -26.63 23.38 11.89
CA THR A 619 -27.32 22.56 12.90
C THR A 619 -27.05 23.06 14.30
N SER A 620 -28.08 23.27 15.10
CA SER A 620 -28.00 23.51 16.55
C SER A 620 -28.62 22.35 17.31
N VAL A 621 -27.97 21.91 18.38
CA VAL A 621 -28.45 20.80 19.22
C VAL A 621 -28.63 21.29 20.64
N ASP A 622 -29.84 21.06 21.21
CA ASP A 622 -30.11 21.38 22.59
C ASP A 622 -29.41 20.39 23.52
N GLU A 623 -28.90 20.87 24.63
CA GLU A 623 -28.23 20.04 25.65
C GLU A 623 -29.08 18.87 26.15
N ARG A 624 -30.39 19.03 26.19
CA ARG A 624 -31.31 17.96 26.57
C ARG A 624 -31.29 16.76 25.64
N VAL A 625 -30.97 16.97 24.35
CA VAL A 625 -30.83 15.89 23.38
C VAL A 625 -29.61 15.02 23.75
N TYR A 626 -28.48 15.64 24.10
CA TYR A 626 -27.33 14.92 24.58
C TYR A 626 -27.60 14.13 25.86
N ASP A 627 -28.28 14.74 26.82
CA ASP A 627 -28.61 14.08 28.09
C ASP A 627 -29.56 12.90 27.90
N ALA A 628 -30.57 13.04 27.07
CA ALA A 628 -31.51 11.96 26.78
C ALA A 628 -30.87 10.78 26.04
N LEU A 629 -30.05 11.05 25.03
CA LEU A 629 -29.33 10.01 24.28
C LEU A 629 -28.29 9.32 25.16
N THR A 630 -27.58 10.06 26.00
CA THR A 630 -26.62 9.51 26.95
C THR A 630 -27.29 8.57 27.92
N SER A 631 -28.43 8.96 28.51
CA SER A 631 -29.19 8.12 29.43
C SER A 631 -29.72 6.85 28.77
N ALA A 632 -30.18 6.94 27.54
CA ALA A 632 -30.65 5.79 26.76
C ALA A 632 -29.51 4.81 26.41
N CYS A 633 -28.29 5.29 26.24
CA CYS A 633 -27.12 4.48 25.88
C CYS A 633 -26.41 3.85 27.11
N LEU A 634 -26.72 4.24 28.32
CA LEU A 634 -26.10 3.73 29.54
C LEU A 634 -26.67 2.36 30.00
N LEU A 635 -27.45 1.69 29.17
CA LEU A 635 -27.92 0.33 29.44
C LEU A 635 -26.75 -0.67 29.39
N PRO A 636 -26.72 -1.68 30.31
CA PRO A 636 -25.50 -2.46 30.60
C PRO A 636 -24.93 -3.30 29.45
N ASP A 637 -25.71 -3.63 28.42
CA ASP A 637 -25.34 -4.69 27.48
C ASP A 637 -24.85 -4.20 26.09
N THR A 638 -24.86 -2.91 25.80
CA THR A 638 -24.71 -2.44 24.43
C THR A 638 -23.65 -1.34 24.20
N GLY A 639 -23.21 -0.62 25.22
CA GLY A 639 -22.11 0.36 25.12
C GLY A 639 -22.28 1.39 23.98
N ALA A 640 -21.18 1.83 23.40
CA ALA A 640 -21.15 2.86 22.36
C ALA A 640 -21.85 2.46 21.06
N ARG A 641 -22.05 1.18 20.79
CA ARG A 641 -22.80 0.69 19.61
C ARG A 641 -24.26 1.09 19.65
N ASN A 642 -24.81 1.29 20.83
CA ASN A 642 -26.20 1.71 20.98
C ASN A 642 -26.47 3.13 20.49
N VAL A 643 -25.46 4.01 20.49
CA VAL A 643 -25.58 5.38 19.95
C VAL A 643 -25.94 5.36 18.48
N GLU A 644 -25.23 4.57 17.67
CA GLU A 644 -25.51 4.44 16.23
C GLU A 644 -26.89 3.85 16.00
N SER A 645 -27.24 2.82 16.74
CA SER A 645 -28.55 2.19 16.66
C SER A 645 -29.68 3.17 16.97
N LEU A 646 -29.55 3.97 18.02
CA LEU A 646 -30.52 4.99 18.39
C LEU A 646 -30.65 6.08 17.33
N LEU A 647 -29.53 6.56 16.80
CA LEU A 647 -29.52 7.56 15.74
C LEU A 647 -30.18 7.02 14.46
N ASN A 648 -29.88 5.80 14.08
CA ASN A 648 -30.45 5.17 12.89
C ASN A 648 -31.95 4.88 13.02
N GLN A 649 -32.42 4.56 14.23
CA GLN A 649 -33.81 4.22 14.46
C GLN A 649 -34.68 5.43 14.77
N GLN A 650 -34.19 6.44 15.49
CA GLN A 650 -34.98 7.56 16.00
C GLN A 650 -34.76 8.87 15.27
N LEU A 651 -33.50 9.20 14.94
CA LEU A 651 -33.18 10.49 14.33
C LEU A 651 -33.24 10.47 12.80
N LEU A 652 -32.53 9.55 12.18
CA LEU A 652 -32.39 9.56 10.72
C LEU A 652 -33.69 9.36 9.94
N PRO A 653 -34.62 8.47 10.35
CA PRO A 653 -35.90 8.36 9.63
C PRO A 653 -36.73 9.61 9.66
N VAL A 654 -36.83 10.27 10.81
CA VAL A 654 -37.64 11.52 10.97
C VAL A 654 -36.99 12.66 10.20
N LEU A 655 -35.68 12.80 10.32
CA LEU A 655 -34.90 13.83 9.62
C LEU A 655 -34.98 13.65 8.10
N SER A 656 -34.81 12.41 7.61
CA SER A 656 -34.92 12.11 6.19
C SER A 656 -36.29 12.43 5.61
N ARG A 657 -37.34 12.11 6.36
CA ARG A 657 -38.73 12.42 5.96
C ARG A 657 -39.00 13.91 5.85
N GLN A 658 -38.51 14.68 6.82
CA GLN A 658 -38.65 16.14 6.81
C GLN A 658 -37.84 16.80 5.68
N LEU A 659 -36.62 16.36 5.45
CA LEU A 659 -35.79 16.83 4.35
C LEU A 659 -36.44 16.55 2.99
N LEU A 660 -36.95 15.34 2.78
CA LEU A 660 -37.64 14.96 1.54
C LEU A 660 -38.92 15.78 1.33
N SER A 661 -39.68 16.04 2.41
CA SER A 661 -40.86 16.88 2.33
C SER A 661 -40.55 18.31 1.91
N HIS A 662 -39.49 18.90 2.44
CA HIS A 662 -39.03 20.24 2.06
C HIS A 662 -38.49 20.29 0.63
N MET A 663 -37.76 19.26 0.21
CA MET A 663 -37.28 19.15 -1.17
C MET A 663 -38.44 19.03 -2.17
N ALA A 664 -39.44 18.22 -1.87
CA ALA A 664 -40.66 18.08 -2.69
C ALA A 664 -41.44 19.38 -2.81
N ALA A 665 -41.46 20.17 -1.75
CA ALA A 665 -42.08 21.49 -1.73
C ALA A 665 -41.21 22.61 -2.33
N LYS A 666 -40.02 22.28 -2.84
CA LYS A 666 -38.98 23.20 -3.37
C LYS A 666 -38.53 24.26 -2.37
N GLN A 667 -38.59 23.94 -1.09
CA GLN A 667 -38.10 24.79 -0.01
C GLN A 667 -36.66 24.41 0.30
N LYS A 668 -35.80 25.39 0.55
CA LYS A 668 -34.40 25.18 0.96
C LYS A 668 -34.24 25.65 2.40
N PRO A 669 -34.35 24.75 3.39
CA PRO A 669 -34.06 25.12 4.77
C PRO A 669 -32.59 25.45 4.95
N GLN A 670 -32.26 26.45 5.77
CA GLN A 670 -30.89 26.89 6.03
C GLN A 670 -30.41 26.50 7.41
N ALA A 671 -31.31 26.24 8.34
CA ALA A 671 -30.97 25.87 9.70
C ALA A 671 -31.83 24.72 10.21
N LEU A 672 -31.21 23.86 11.03
CA LEU A 672 -31.85 22.76 11.70
C LEU A 672 -31.63 22.89 13.21
N ALA A 673 -32.70 22.76 13.98
CA ALA A 673 -32.65 22.71 15.42
C ALA A 673 -33.13 21.34 15.91
N LEU A 674 -32.32 20.67 16.72
CA LEU A 674 -32.66 19.44 17.43
C LEU A 674 -33.01 19.80 18.87
N ALA A 675 -34.21 19.43 19.31
CA ALA A 675 -34.68 19.65 20.67
C ALA A 675 -35.25 18.35 21.24
N TRP A 676 -35.40 18.29 22.54
CA TRP A 676 -35.98 17.14 23.24
C TRP A 676 -37.22 17.60 24.02
N SER A 677 -38.32 16.84 23.88
CA SER A 677 -39.55 17.02 24.64
C SER A 677 -39.86 15.71 25.38
N ASP A 678 -40.28 15.83 26.63
CA ASP A 678 -40.65 14.66 27.44
C ASP A 678 -41.90 13.92 26.90
N GLU A 679 -42.74 14.60 26.13
CA GLU A 679 -43.94 14.03 25.53
C GLU A 679 -43.68 13.40 24.15
N ASP A 680 -42.92 14.08 23.31
CA ASP A 680 -42.75 13.71 21.89
C ASP A 680 -41.38 13.10 21.57
N GLY A 681 -40.46 13.03 22.53
CA GLY A 681 -39.10 12.58 22.29
C GLY A 681 -38.25 13.62 21.53
N MET A 682 -37.56 13.20 20.51
CA MET A 682 -36.70 14.09 19.72
C MET A 682 -37.56 14.92 18.76
N VAL A 683 -37.46 16.25 18.87
CA VAL A 683 -38.13 17.21 18.01
C VAL A 683 -37.16 17.87 17.05
N ILE A 684 -37.47 17.85 15.77
CA ILE A 684 -36.65 18.41 14.70
C ILE A 684 -37.39 19.61 14.11
N GLU A 685 -36.75 20.79 14.16
CA GLU A 685 -37.26 22.01 13.53
C GLU A 685 -36.32 22.44 12.40
N LEU A 686 -36.87 22.52 11.20
CA LEU A 686 -36.20 23.11 10.05
C LEU A 686 -36.59 24.59 9.95
N ARG A 687 -35.60 25.48 9.97
CA ARG A 687 -35.81 26.94 9.90
C ARG A 687 -35.27 27.47 8.58
N GLN A 688 -36.06 28.35 7.97
CA GLN A 688 -35.56 29.25 6.95
C GLN A 688 -35.06 30.52 7.66
N GLU A 689 -33.83 30.97 7.35
CA GLU A 689 -33.44 32.29 7.83
C GLU A 689 -34.41 33.33 7.29
N CYS A 690 -35.11 34.00 8.19
CA CYS A 690 -35.76 35.24 7.85
C CYS A 690 -34.66 36.24 7.45
N ALA A 691 -34.69 36.71 6.23
CA ALA A 691 -33.92 37.85 5.80
C ALA A 691 -34.20 39.02 6.78
N LEU A 692 -33.21 39.34 7.60
CA LEU A 692 -33.13 40.63 8.28
C LEU A 692 -32.48 41.61 7.31
#